data_e59a81b0f70ba7ff9ad94ab5fb263672
#
_entry.id   e59a81b0f70ba7ff9ad94ab5fb263672
#
_cell.length_a   1.000
_cell.length_b   1.000
_cell.length_c   1.000
_cell.angle_alpha   90.00
_cell.angle_beta   90.00
_cell.angle_gamma   90.00
#
_symmetry.space_group_name_H-M   'P 1'
#
loop_
_entity.id
_entity.type
_entity.pdbx_description
1 polymer ?
#
loop_
_entity_poly.entity_id
_entity_poly.type
_entity_poly.pdbx_seq_one_letter_code
_entity_poly.pdbx_strand_id
1 'polypeptide(L)'
;MELEPADDIGKLSADACEVLLRIAAEHAASPCTADSAERLRPEFLCRAEQLLALEELLHTGMLELRQKVWGERLYQIPQQQYPLILRSFWTGCPQVRVEGAVRVEHAACSELAGELFQGLLFIAQEGLPLTSKGVIHKKQLGRLAGKLSIPGEYLTLLESSSGHQSYPLPVTLIIDLLSVLGLITRDNSGYGVDRPMLQRWLALTAQEMTDTLYTLVISRYGAPLPEEQHFRHLFSAAEFKTDEWFAVEPVLSWIRQNGLAGEQPVPGAAGTGSDSGLKQASLAWIRLLAAFGWCELGYSAEGAECFRWKARKPQLNRNSLGITPQHQEGAEEADSNPETASSSPSIASHSQAILDSAAEAPDTVLSPQRPVAAEAACSPPPQASASPSPGFIVQPDFEVLVPPEVAYTVRWTLAGCAELLHHEDLWSFRLTRERLEAAADQGFAPGEVISWLNAHAAGGLPEQVILALRQWARAIGRTELAEVLLLSCAGEQEGEIIAAHPRLQDIVTRIGPLHFIVRPEAAGQLRKELAAAGLAPSVRAGDLNGAAGQQRLFELSGPDEPALRYELPAAAGERGLLGTGPSPKLLPLDRGGPPMLELPGEEAMPQMWFNQWRQYHVTTAQKVMEQALSWGIKVRLSYGGKAADFIPERISGRPWKVRGILLLPGTETAEETELAAEDWQEIQLLHPLKHRNSSSAEAGGYVMIR
;
A
#
# COMPACT_ATOMS: atom_id res chain seq x y z
N MET A 1 -17.30 11.57 6.21
CA MET A 1 -17.75 12.29 5.01
C MET A 1 -16.68 11.99 3.97
N GLU A 2 -16.88 10.89 3.24
CA GLU A 2 -15.96 10.45 2.19
C GLU A 2 -16.14 11.42 1.02
N LEU A 3 -15.14 12.24 0.77
CA LEU A 3 -15.05 13.06 -0.44
C LEU A 3 -14.90 12.12 -1.63
N GLU A 4 -15.88 12.06 -2.49
CA GLU A 4 -15.79 11.32 -3.74
C GLU A 4 -14.70 11.95 -4.61
N PRO A 5 -13.76 11.17 -5.13
CA PRO A 5 -12.57 11.70 -5.81
C PRO A 5 -12.82 12.30 -7.20
N ALA A 6 -14.02 12.14 -7.74
CA ALA A 6 -14.43 12.85 -8.96
C ALA A 6 -14.55 14.37 -8.73
N ASP A 7 -14.79 14.79 -7.49
CA ASP A 7 -14.90 16.21 -7.12
C ASP A 7 -13.57 16.98 -7.19
N ASP A 8 -12.42 16.31 -7.05
CA ASP A 8 -11.13 16.99 -6.98
C ASP A 8 -10.58 17.34 -8.37
N ILE A 9 -10.78 16.49 -9.39
CA ILE A 9 -10.41 16.84 -10.77
C ILE A 9 -11.31 17.94 -11.31
N GLY A 10 -12.61 17.92 -10.95
CA GLY A 10 -13.57 18.97 -11.30
C GLY A 10 -13.28 20.36 -10.70
N LYS A 11 -12.39 20.44 -9.71
CA LYS A 11 -11.95 21.70 -9.09
C LYS A 11 -10.71 22.30 -9.76
N LEU A 12 -10.01 21.52 -10.60
CA LEU A 12 -8.82 21.98 -11.30
C LEU A 12 -9.19 23.02 -12.38
N SER A 13 -8.27 23.96 -12.60
CA SER A 13 -8.39 24.85 -13.74
C SER A 13 -8.26 24.07 -15.05
N ALA A 14 -8.81 24.64 -16.16
CA ALA A 14 -8.70 24.02 -17.48
C ALA A 14 -7.23 23.81 -17.89
N ASP A 15 -6.36 24.77 -17.57
CA ASP A 15 -4.92 24.69 -17.84
C ASP A 15 -4.28 23.51 -17.09
N ALA A 16 -4.62 23.34 -15.79
CA ALA A 16 -4.10 22.25 -14.99
C ALA A 16 -4.62 20.88 -15.48
N CYS A 17 -5.90 20.80 -15.89
CA CYS A 17 -6.46 19.60 -16.48
C CYS A 17 -5.72 19.18 -17.75
N GLU A 18 -5.45 20.11 -18.65
CA GLU A 18 -4.76 19.82 -19.92
C GLU A 18 -3.31 19.39 -19.69
N VAL A 19 -2.59 20.06 -18.78
CA VAL A 19 -1.21 19.67 -18.41
C VAL A 19 -1.21 18.27 -17.79
N LEU A 20 -2.15 17.99 -16.89
CA LEU A 20 -2.29 16.68 -16.25
C LEU A 20 -2.60 15.59 -17.29
N LEU A 21 -3.51 15.85 -18.23
CA LEU A 21 -3.87 14.92 -19.30
C LEU A 21 -2.65 14.53 -20.13
N ARG A 22 -1.84 15.51 -20.56
CA ARG A 22 -0.63 15.25 -21.38
C ARG A 22 0.44 14.48 -20.59
N ILE A 23 0.67 14.84 -19.32
CA ILE A 23 1.59 14.09 -18.45
C ILE A 23 1.08 12.65 -18.25
N ALA A 24 -0.21 12.48 -18.02
CA ALA A 24 -0.81 11.16 -17.84
C ALA A 24 -0.72 10.29 -19.10
N ALA A 25 -0.94 10.86 -20.28
CA ALA A 25 -0.85 10.14 -21.55
C ALA A 25 0.58 9.67 -21.85
N GLU A 26 1.59 10.54 -21.69
CA GLU A 26 2.98 10.27 -22.07
C GLU A 26 3.76 9.51 -21.01
N HIS A 27 3.47 9.74 -19.72
CA HIS A 27 4.26 9.20 -18.61
C HIS A 27 3.48 8.25 -17.70
N ALA A 28 2.16 8.20 -17.81
CA ALA A 28 1.32 7.47 -16.86
C ALA A 28 1.66 7.85 -15.39
N ALA A 29 1.96 6.89 -14.53
CA ALA A 29 2.43 7.13 -13.17
C ALA A 29 3.96 7.07 -13.05
N SER A 30 4.71 7.08 -14.16
CA SER A 30 6.17 7.15 -14.16
C SER A 30 6.66 8.57 -13.91
N PRO A 31 7.82 8.77 -13.23
CA PRO A 31 8.35 10.09 -13.02
C PRO A 31 8.91 10.71 -14.32
N CYS A 32 8.62 11.99 -14.53
CA CYS A 32 9.16 12.77 -15.66
C CYS A 32 10.03 13.94 -15.17
N THR A 33 11.02 14.31 -15.96
CA THR A 33 11.88 15.47 -15.70
C THR A 33 11.13 16.77 -15.96
N ALA A 34 11.62 17.87 -15.39
CA ALA A 34 11.09 19.20 -15.68
C ALA A 34 11.15 19.54 -17.18
N ASP A 35 12.24 19.16 -17.86
CA ASP A 35 12.39 19.35 -19.30
C ASP A 35 11.38 18.53 -20.12
N SER A 36 11.03 17.33 -19.65
CA SER A 36 9.99 16.52 -20.29
C SER A 36 8.62 17.15 -20.10
N ALA A 37 8.30 17.60 -18.88
CA ALA A 37 7.05 18.31 -18.61
C ALA A 37 6.94 19.59 -19.43
N GLU A 38 8.05 20.35 -19.63
CA GLU A 38 8.06 21.54 -20.46
C GLU A 38 7.79 21.23 -21.95
N ARG A 39 8.30 20.11 -22.46
CA ARG A 39 8.00 19.66 -23.85
C ARG A 39 6.55 19.28 -24.07
N LEU A 40 5.87 18.84 -23.03
CA LEU A 40 4.44 18.49 -23.06
C LEU A 40 3.53 19.71 -22.88
N ARG A 41 4.09 20.92 -22.84
CA ARG A 41 3.32 22.16 -22.73
C ARG A 41 2.29 22.26 -23.85
N PRO A 42 1.00 22.48 -23.53
CA PRO A 42 -0.01 22.79 -24.53
C PRO A 42 0.38 24.03 -25.36
N GLU A 43 0.13 24.00 -26.65
CA GLU A 43 0.53 25.10 -27.56
C GLU A 43 -0.12 26.44 -27.18
N PHE A 44 -1.30 26.39 -26.57
CA PHE A 44 -2.03 27.58 -26.14
C PHE A 44 -1.59 28.13 -24.77
N LEU A 45 -0.73 27.42 -24.03
CA LEU A 45 -0.18 27.89 -22.76
C LEU A 45 1.22 28.46 -22.94
N CYS A 46 1.50 29.58 -22.28
CA CYS A 46 2.87 30.05 -22.14
C CYS A 46 3.59 29.34 -20.98
N ARG A 47 4.90 29.50 -20.87
CA ARG A 47 5.72 28.85 -19.83
C ARG A 47 5.26 29.21 -18.43
N ALA A 48 4.91 30.48 -18.19
CA ALA A 48 4.44 30.94 -16.88
C ALA A 48 3.10 30.30 -16.48
N GLU A 49 2.17 30.17 -17.42
CA GLU A 49 0.87 29.50 -17.18
C GLU A 49 1.05 28.01 -16.89
N GLN A 50 1.96 27.36 -17.61
CA GLN A 50 2.29 25.96 -17.33
C GLN A 50 2.88 25.77 -15.92
N LEU A 51 3.77 26.67 -15.47
CA LEU A 51 4.32 26.62 -14.11
C LEU A 51 3.21 26.77 -13.06
N LEU A 52 2.26 27.68 -13.26
CA LEU A 52 1.09 27.85 -12.38
C LEU A 52 0.18 26.61 -12.37
N ALA A 53 0.00 25.97 -13.53
CA ALA A 53 -0.74 24.72 -13.64
C ALA A 53 -0.05 23.57 -12.87
N LEU A 54 1.26 23.44 -13.01
CA LEU A 54 2.06 22.46 -12.25
C LEU A 54 2.03 22.73 -10.73
N GLU A 55 2.09 23.99 -10.32
CA GLU A 55 1.95 24.40 -8.91
C GLU A 55 0.58 24.00 -8.36
N GLU A 56 -0.50 24.25 -9.10
CA GLU A 56 -1.85 23.82 -8.74
C GLU A 56 -1.97 22.31 -8.60
N LEU A 57 -1.40 21.55 -9.55
CA LEU A 57 -1.41 20.08 -9.51
C LEU A 57 -0.62 19.52 -8.33
N LEU A 58 0.46 20.18 -7.92
CA LEU A 58 1.23 19.82 -6.73
C LEU A 58 0.44 20.12 -5.44
N HIS A 59 -0.21 21.28 -5.36
CA HIS A 59 -1.03 21.66 -4.20
C HIS A 59 -2.27 20.76 -4.02
N THR A 60 -2.87 20.32 -5.11
CA THR A 60 -4.03 19.41 -5.07
C THR A 60 -3.63 17.93 -4.89
N GLY A 61 -2.32 17.62 -4.89
CA GLY A 61 -1.84 16.24 -4.77
C GLY A 61 -2.05 15.38 -6.02
N MET A 62 -2.43 15.98 -7.16
CA MET A 62 -2.50 15.28 -8.44
C MET A 62 -1.11 14.98 -9.02
N LEU A 63 -0.12 15.78 -8.63
CA LEU A 63 1.31 15.53 -8.84
C LEU A 63 2.06 15.53 -7.52
N GLU A 64 3.18 14.84 -7.48
CA GLU A 64 4.16 14.89 -6.39
C GLU A 64 5.56 15.17 -6.96
N LEU A 65 6.40 15.81 -6.14
CA LEU A 65 7.80 16.03 -6.48
C LEU A 65 8.65 14.91 -5.87
N ARG A 66 9.49 14.32 -6.72
CA ARG A 66 10.52 13.35 -6.33
C ARG A 66 11.89 13.94 -6.60
N GLN A 67 12.90 13.53 -5.86
CA GLN A 67 14.26 14.00 -6.04
C GLN A 67 15.22 12.85 -6.28
N LYS A 68 16.05 12.96 -7.31
CA LYS A 68 17.17 12.04 -7.53
C LYS A 68 18.31 12.35 -6.53
N VAL A 69 19.17 11.37 -6.30
CA VAL A 69 20.32 11.49 -5.38
C VAL A 69 21.18 12.73 -5.66
N TRP A 70 21.29 13.13 -6.93
CA TRP A 70 22.06 14.32 -7.36
C TRP A 70 21.27 15.61 -7.40
N GLY A 71 20.07 15.65 -6.81
CA GLY A 71 19.27 16.87 -6.63
C GLY A 71 18.29 17.19 -7.76
N GLU A 72 18.26 16.43 -8.86
CA GLU A 72 17.31 16.63 -9.94
C GLU A 72 15.88 16.34 -9.50
N ARG A 73 14.96 17.27 -9.75
CA ARG A 73 13.54 17.16 -9.43
C ARG A 73 12.77 16.47 -10.55
N LEU A 74 11.84 15.63 -10.16
CA LEU A 74 10.96 14.88 -11.04
C LEU A 74 9.51 15.10 -10.63
N TYR A 75 8.63 15.28 -11.61
CA TYR A 75 7.18 15.25 -11.42
C TYR A 75 6.68 13.83 -11.57
N GLN A 76 5.74 13.43 -10.73
CA GLN A 76 5.13 12.11 -10.80
C GLN A 76 3.65 12.19 -10.42
N ILE A 77 2.80 11.48 -11.17
CA ILE A 77 1.42 11.22 -10.75
C ILE A 77 1.46 10.13 -9.68
N PRO A 78 0.89 10.36 -8.48
CA PRO A 78 0.79 9.31 -7.47
C PRO A 78 0.03 8.11 -8.01
N GLN A 79 0.55 6.91 -7.81
CA GLN A 79 -0.07 5.68 -8.35
C GLN A 79 -1.52 5.48 -7.90
N GLN A 80 -1.89 6.03 -6.75
CA GLN A 80 -3.26 5.99 -6.24
C GLN A 80 -4.22 6.89 -6.99
N GLN A 81 -3.72 8.03 -7.48
CA GLN A 81 -4.51 9.00 -8.25
C GLN A 81 -4.64 8.60 -9.72
N TYR A 82 -3.66 7.84 -10.23
CA TYR A 82 -3.58 7.52 -11.64
C TYR A 82 -4.83 6.81 -12.20
N PRO A 83 -5.43 5.77 -11.57
CA PRO A 83 -6.65 5.14 -12.07
C PRO A 83 -7.85 6.08 -12.17
N LEU A 84 -7.91 7.06 -11.26
CA LEU A 84 -8.94 8.09 -11.26
C LEU A 84 -8.76 9.06 -12.43
N ILE A 85 -7.54 9.54 -12.62
CA ILE A 85 -7.16 10.43 -13.71
C ILE A 85 -7.46 9.75 -15.05
N LEU A 86 -7.07 8.48 -15.20
CA LEU A 86 -7.32 7.70 -16.40
C LEU A 86 -8.82 7.60 -16.72
N ARG A 87 -9.66 7.33 -15.73
CA ARG A 87 -11.13 7.23 -15.89
C ARG A 87 -11.79 8.57 -16.16
N SER A 88 -11.24 9.66 -15.67
CA SER A 88 -11.81 11.00 -15.85
C SER A 88 -11.55 11.56 -17.24
N PHE A 89 -10.37 11.30 -17.79
CA PHE A 89 -10.00 11.82 -19.11
C PHE A 89 -10.32 10.85 -20.25
N TRP A 90 -10.22 9.53 -20.02
CA TRP A 90 -10.43 8.52 -21.04
C TRP A 90 -11.59 7.59 -20.65
N THR A 91 -12.76 7.93 -21.15
CA THR A 91 -13.99 7.15 -20.95
C THR A 91 -14.27 6.25 -22.15
N GLY A 92 -15.08 5.20 -21.95
CA GLY A 92 -15.58 4.38 -23.05
C GLY A 92 -14.62 3.30 -23.54
N CYS A 93 -13.69 2.81 -22.69
CA CYS A 93 -12.91 1.62 -23.00
C CYS A 93 -13.84 0.44 -23.33
N PRO A 94 -13.70 -0.22 -24.52
CA PRO A 94 -14.67 -1.21 -25.00
C PRO A 94 -14.57 -2.52 -24.20
N GLN A 95 -15.72 -2.99 -23.69
CA GLN A 95 -15.86 -4.30 -23.07
C GLN A 95 -16.50 -5.27 -24.05
N VAL A 96 -15.71 -5.78 -24.99
CA VAL A 96 -16.21 -6.71 -26.00
C VAL A 96 -16.27 -8.11 -25.38
N ARG A 97 -17.50 -8.58 -25.12
CA ARG A 97 -17.74 -9.93 -24.60
C ARG A 97 -17.50 -10.97 -25.69
N VAL A 98 -16.93 -12.09 -25.27
CA VAL A 98 -16.74 -13.25 -26.14
C VAL A 98 -17.88 -14.24 -25.88
N GLU A 99 -18.72 -14.44 -26.90
CA GLU A 99 -19.79 -15.42 -26.86
C GLU A 99 -19.27 -16.78 -27.37
N GLY A 100 -19.74 -17.86 -26.75
CA GLY A 100 -19.38 -19.21 -27.14
C GLY A 100 -18.29 -19.87 -26.28
N ALA A 101 -17.78 -20.99 -26.76
CA ALA A 101 -16.78 -21.78 -26.03
C ALA A 101 -15.39 -21.10 -26.11
N VAL A 102 -14.80 -20.88 -24.95
CA VAL A 102 -13.41 -20.41 -24.81
C VAL A 102 -12.52 -21.55 -24.34
N ARG A 103 -11.43 -21.76 -25.03
CA ARG A 103 -10.39 -22.70 -24.60
C ARG A 103 -9.50 -21.99 -23.60
N VAL A 104 -9.58 -22.39 -22.33
CA VAL A 104 -8.71 -21.86 -21.27
C VAL A 104 -7.29 -22.37 -21.52
N GLU A 105 -6.34 -21.46 -21.60
CA GLU A 105 -4.90 -21.79 -21.72
C GLU A 105 -4.20 -21.66 -20.37
N HIS A 106 -4.46 -20.57 -19.65
CA HIS A 106 -3.95 -20.31 -18.32
C HIS A 106 -5.12 -20.16 -17.36
N ALA A 107 -5.44 -21.24 -16.65
CA ALA A 107 -6.45 -21.24 -15.61
C ALA A 107 -5.98 -20.46 -14.38
N ALA A 108 -6.92 -19.91 -13.64
CA ALA A 108 -6.63 -19.32 -12.35
C ALA A 108 -6.08 -20.37 -11.38
N CYS A 109 -4.95 -20.07 -10.77
CA CYS A 109 -4.35 -20.90 -9.72
C CYS A 109 -5.01 -20.65 -8.36
N SER A 110 -4.46 -21.24 -7.30
CA SER A 110 -4.84 -20.92 -5.93
C SER A 110 -4.66 -19.43 -5.64
N GLU A 111 -5.54 -18.85 -4.82
CA GLU A 111 -5.45 -17.43 -4.47
C GLU A 111 -4.10 -17.09 -3.81
N LEU A 112 -3.49 -15.98 -4.21
CA LEU A 112 -2.19 -15.53 -3.69
C LEU A 112 -2.16 -15.39 -2.15
N ALA A 113 -3.28 -15.00 -1.53
CA ALA A 113 -3.39 -14.95 -0.07
C ALA A 113 -3.21 -16.34 0.58
N GLY A 114 -3.72 -17.41 -0.05
CA GLY A 114 -3.53 -18.79 0.37
C GLY A 114 -2.08 -19.25 0.22
N GLU A 115 -1.43 -18.90 -0.89
CA GLU A 115 -0.01 -19.20 -1.13
C GLU A 115 0.91 -18.49 -0.13
N LEU A 116 0.60 -17.23 0.21
CA LEU A 116 1.32 -16.48 1.26
C LEU A 116 1.10 -17.11 2.64
N PHE A 117 -0.12 -17.55 2.94
CA PHE A 117 -0.43 -18.28 4.18
C PHE A 117 0.40 -19.57 4.27
N GLN A 118 0.48 -20.34 3.18
CA GLN A 118 1.29 -21.56 3.12
C GLN A 118 2.78 -21.26 3.32
N GLY A 119 3.29 -20.18 2.71
CA GLY A 119 4.67 -19.72 2.91
C GLY A 119 4.96 -19.31 4.34
N LEU A 120 4.05 -18.54 4.97
CA LEU A 120 4.13 -18.16 6.39
C LEU A 120 4.10 -19.38 7.30
N LEU A 121 3.18 -20.31 7.05
CA LEU A 121 3.04 -21.54 7.81
C LEU A 121 4.33 -22.37 7.76
N PHE A 122 4.93 -22.51 6.57
CA PHE A 122 6.21 -23.19 6.40
C PHE A 122 7.32 -22.52 7.24
N ILE A 123 7.44 -21.19 7.17
CA ILE A 123 8.46 -20.46 7.94
C ILE A 123 8.22 -20.60 9.45
N ALA A 124 6.95 -20.55 9.89
CA ALA A 124 6.57 -20.70 11.30
C ALA A 124 6.89 -22.08 11.86
N GLN A 125 6.69 -23.15 11.08
CA GLN A 125 6.84 -24.53 11.51
C GLN A 125 8.26 -25.09 11.33
N GLU A 126 8.92 -24.73 10.24
CA GLU A 126 10.19 -25.34 9.84
C GLU A 126 11.37 -24.37 9.87
N GLY A 127 11.08 -23.06 9.93
CA GLY A 127 12.08 -22.01 9.78
C GLY A 127 12.66 -21.92 8.36
N LEU A 128 13.34 -20.83 8.09
CA LEU A 128 14.06 -20.60 6.83
C LEU A 128 15.48 -20.11 7.10
N PRO A 129 16.37 -21.02 7.57
CA PRO A 129 17.72 -20.66 8.02
C PRO A 129 18.61 -20.24 6.86
N LEU A 130 19.57 -19.35 7.17
CA LEU A 130 20.58 -18.86 6.24
C LEU A 130 21.91 -19.60 6.44
N THR A 131 22.65 -19.77 5.35
CA THR A 131 24.04 -20.21 5.38
C THR A 131 24.93 -19.08 5.88
N SER A 132 26.20 -19.38 6.21
CA SER A 132 27.21 -18.36 6.56
C SER A 132 27.44 -17.29 5.49
N LYS A 133 27.00 -17.53 4.24
CA LYS A 133 27.03 -16.57 3.13
C LYS A 133 25.74 -15.75 3.01
N GLY A 134 24.80 -15.88 3.95
CA GLY A 134 23.53 -15.16 3.92
C GLY A 134 22.53 -15.67 2.86
N VAL A 135 22.71 -16.90 2.35
CA VAL A 135 21.83 -17.53 1.34
C VAL A 135 20.98 -18.59 2.02
N ILE A 136 19.72 -18.72 1.63
CA ILE A 136 18.80 -19.71 2.17
C ILE A 136 19.29 -21.13 1.84
N HIS A 137 19.19 -22.06 2.77
CA HIS A 137 19.57 -23.44 2.56
C HIS A 137 18.79 -24.10 1.44
N LYS A 138 19.49 -24.70 0.45
CA LYS A 138 18.90 -25.30 -0.74
C LYS A 138 17.83 -26.36 -0.44
N LYS A 139 18.01 -27.12 0.67
CA LYS A 139 17.03 -28.15 1.11
C LYS A 139 15.70 -27.50 1.50
N GLN A 140 15.75 -26.37 2.22
CA GLN A 140 14.51 -25.67 2.63
C GLN A 140 13.83 -24.98 1.45
N LEU A 141 14.61 -24.42 0.51
CA LEU A 141 14.05 -23.90 -0.75
C LEU A 141 13.27 -24.96 -1.53
N GLY A 142 13.82 -26.18 -1.66
CA GLY A 142 13.16 -27.27 -2.35
C GLY A 142 11.88 -27.74 -1.62
N ARG A 143 11.89 -27.77 -0.29
CA ARG A 143 10.72 -28.13 0.51
C ARG A 143 9.61 -27.06 0.41
N LEU A 144 9.97 -25.79 0.51
CA LEU A 144 9.03 -24.69 0.33
C LEU A 144 8.45 -24.69 -1.09
N ALA A 145 9.30 -24.86 -2.13
CA ALA A 145 8.84 -24.96 -3.51
C ALA A 145 7.82 -26.10 -3.73
N GLY A 146 8.00 -27.23 -3.04
CA GLY A 146 7.08 -28.36 -3.12
C GLY A 146 5.74 -28.15 -2.38
N LYS A 147 5.61 -27.07 -1.60
CA LYS A 147 4.37 -26.71 -0.90
C LYS A 147 3.57 -25.62 -1.63
N LEU A 148 4.17 -24.91 -2.57
CA LEU A 148 3.54 -23.85 -3.34
C LEU A 148 2.92 -24.42 -4.62
N SER A 149 1.77 -23.90 -5.01
CA SER A 149 1.01 -24.34 -6.20
C SER A 149 1.24 -23.41 -7.40
N ILE A 150 1.97 -22.32 -7.27
CA ILE A 150 2.21 -21.33 -8.32
C ILE A 150 3.11 -21.89 -9.41
N PRO A 151 2.65 -21.99 -10.68
CA PRO A 151 3.48 -22.44 -11.79
C PRO A 151 4.55 -21.41 -12.15
N GLY A 152 5.83 -21.82 -12.21
CA GLY A 152 6.92 -20.91 -12.56
C GLY A 152 6.78 -20.28 -13.94
N GLU A 153 6.20 -21.00 -14.89
CA GLU A 153 5.95 -20.55 -16.27
C GLU A 153 4.98 -19.36 -16.38
N TYR A 154 4.13 -19.15 -15.37
CA TYR A 154 3.25 -17.97 -15.31
C TYR A 154 3.98 -16.71 -14.82
N LEU A 155 5.17 -16.86 -14.24
CA LEU A 155 5.94 -15.78 -13.61
C LEU A 155 7.02 -15.17 -14.52
N THR A 156 6.98 -15.43 -15.84
CA THR A 156 8.00 -14.97 -16.79
C THR A 156 8.24 -13.46 -16.76
N LEU A 157 7.20 -12.67 -16.46
CA LEU A 157 7.31 -11.22 -16.28
C LEU A 157 8.30 -10.83 -15.17
N LEU A 158 8.51 -11.69 -14.18
CA LEU A 158 9.38 -11.45 -13.02
C LEU A 158 10.81 -11.95 -13.22
N GLU A 159 11.11 -12.67 -14.30
CA GLU A 159 12.45 -13.25 -14.54
C GLU A 159 13.55 -12.19 -14.63
N SER A 160 13.28 -11.08 -15.31
CA SER A 160 14.22 -9.96 -15.44
C SER A 160 14.48 -9.21 -14.13
N SER A 161 13.56 -9.33 -13.17
CA SER A 161 13.63 -8.68 -11.85
C SER A 161 14.33 -9.56 -10.81
N SER A 162 14.56 -10.85 -11.10
CA SER A 162 15.28 -11.74 -10.21
C SER A 162 16.78 -11.40 -10.26
N GLY A 163 17.31 -10.86 -9.14
CA GLY A 163 18.74 -10.60 -8.98
C GLY A 163 19.57 -11.90 -9.05
N HIS A 164 20.88 -11.82 -8.82
CA HIS A 164 21.85 -12.90 -8.93
C HIS A 164 21.59 -14.15 -8.05
N GLN A 165 20.51 -14.22 -7.27
CA GLN A 165 20.18 -15.40 -6.46
C GLN A 165 19.35 -16.39 -7.25
N SER A 166 19.91 -17.56 -7.52
CA SER A 166 19.27 -18.67 -8.24
C SER A 166 18.24 -19.42 -7.37
N TYR A 167 17.20 -18.73 -6.89
CA TYR A 167 16.07 -19.37 -6.23
C TYR A 167 14.94 -19.65 -7.21
N PRO A 168 14.10 -20.68 -6.99
CA PRO A 168 12.90 -20.88 -7.81
C PRO A 168 11.98 -19.64 -7.74
N LEU A 169 11.49 -19.15 -8.87
CA LEU A 169 10.67 -17.92 -8.94
C LEU A 169 9.46 -17.92 -7.99
N PRO A 170 8.67 -19.01 -7.86
CA PRO A 170 7.57 -19.03 -6.90
C PRO A 170 8.02 -18.79 -5.46
N VAL A 171 9.13 -19.39 -5.04
CA VAL A 171 9.69 -19.19 -3.69
C VAL A 171 10.21 -17.77 -3.52
N THR A 172 10.90 -17.25 -4.55
CA THR A 172 11.40 -15.87 -4.54
C THR A 172 10.25 -14.87 -4.39
N LEU A 173 9.17 -15.07 -5.14
CA LEU A 173 7.96 -14.24 -5.09
C LEU A 173 7.32 -14.25 -3.70
N ILE A 174 7.13 -15.44 -3.11
CA ILE A 174 6.50 -15.55 -1.78
C ILE A 174 7.37 -14.89 -0.71
N ILE A 175 8.67 -15.15 -0.69
CA ILE A 175 9.57 -14.50 0.29
C ILE A 175 9.64 -12.99 0.05
N ASP A 176 9.63 -12.54 -1.20
CA ASP A 176 9.60 -11.12 -1.56
C ASP A 176 8.36 -10.43 -0.99
N LEU A 177 7.18 -10.97 -1.30
CA LEU A 177 5.91 -10.42 -0.82
C LEU A 177 5.79 -10.45 0.71
N LEU A 178 6.14 -11.55 1.35
CA LEU A 178 6.12 -11.67 2.82
C LEU A 178 7.05 -10.65 3.50
N SER A 179 8.24 -10.42 2.91
CA SER A 179 9.20 -9.42 3.41
C SER A 179 8.68 -8.00 3.25
N VAL A 180 8.09 -7.69 2.09
CA VAL A 180 7.53 -6.37 1.78
C VAL A 180 6.30 -6.05 2.63
N LEU A 181 5.44 -7.05 2.86
CA LEU A 181 4.30 -6.95 3.78
C LEU A 181 4.73 -6.82 5.25
N GLY A 182 6.02 -7.03 5.56
CA GLY A 182 6.53 -7.00 6.93
C GLY A 182 6.12 -8.21 7.76
N LEU A 183 5.59 -9.28 7.14
CA LEU A 183 5.13 -10.48 7.82
C LEU A 183 6.30 -11.39 8.26
N ILE A 184 7.43 -11.23 7.61
CA ILE A 184 8.69 -11.90 7.99
C ILE A 184 9.81 -10.88 8.14
N THR A 185 10.69 -11.14 9.10
CA THR A 185 11.93 -10.38 9.33
C THR A 185 13.12 -11.27 9.08
N ARG A 186 14.21 -10.68 8.58
CA ARG A 186 15.46 -11.37 8.34
C ARG A 186 16.47 -10.98 9.41
N ASP A 187 17.08 -11.96 10.03
CA ASP A 187 18.24 -11.80 10.92
C ASP A 187 19.44 -12.59 10.39
N ASN A 188 20.50 -12.69 11.20
CA ASN A 188 21.72 -13.43 10.83
C ASN A 188 21.51 -14.96 10.79
N SER A 189 20.49 -15.48 11.43
CA SER A 189 20.18 -16.91 11.53
C SER A 189 19.23 -17.37 10.44
N GLY A 190 18.30 -16.50 10.00
CA GLY A 190 17.29 -16.85 9.02
C GLY A 190 16.17 -15.84 8.86
N TYR A 191 15.04 -16.32 8.37
CA TYR A 191 13.80 -15.59 8.33
C TYR A 191 12.87 -16.08 9.44
N GLY A 192 12.34 -15.15 10.22
CA GLY A 192 11.35 -15.38 11.26
C GLY A 192 10.04 -14.65 10.98
N VAL A 193 8.94 -15.11 11.56
CA VAL A 193 7.62 -14.48 11.44
C VAL A 193 7.52 -13.31 12.41
N ASP A 194 7.08 -12.15 11.91
CA ASP A 194 6.73 -10.99 12.73
C ASP A 194 5.31 -11.16 13.28
N ARG A 195 5.18 -11.47 14.56
CA ARG A 195 3.90 -11.78 15.19
C ARG A 195 2.92 -10.58 15.22
N PRO A 196 3.31 -9.38 15.61
CA PRO A 196 2.43 -8.21 15.59
C PRO A 196 1.87 -7.91 14.19
N MET A 197 2.70 -7.96 13.16
CA MET A 197 2.26 -7.74 11.78
C MET A 197 1.39 -8.88 11.29
N LEU A 198 1.70 -10.12 11.65
CA LEU A 198 0.88 -11.29 11.34
C LEU A 198 -0.54 -11.16 11.92
N GLN A 199 -0.67 -10.76 13.19
CA GLN A 199 -1.98 -10.58 13.82
C GLN A 199 -2.84 -9.57 13.08
N ARG A 200 -2.27 -8.42 12.70
CA ARG A 200 -2.96 -7.39 11.92
C ARG A 200 -3.35 -7.88 10.52
N TRP A 201 -2.45 -8.61 9.86
CA TRP A 201 -2.70 -9.19 8.55
C TRP A 201 -3.84 -10.20 8.56
N LEU A 202 -3.82 -11.14 9.50
CA LEU A 202 -4.83 -12.19 9.63
C LEU A 202 -6.21 -11.67 10.09
N ALA A 203 -6.28 -10.44 10.62
CA ALA A 203 -7.53 -9.77 10.94
C ALA A 203 -8.25 -9.18 9.71
N LEU A 204 -7.56 -9.08 8.57
CA LEU A 204 -8.17 -8.64 7.31
C LEU A 204 -9.15 -9.68 6.77
N THR A 205 -10.19 -9.21 6.11
CA THR A 205 -11.04 -10.06 5.27
C THR A 205 -10.30 -10.54 4.02
N ALA A 206 -10.77 -11.60 3.40
CA ALA A 206 -10.19 -12.12 2.16
C ALA A 206 -10.15 -11.06 1.04
N GLN A 207 -11.18 -10.21 0.95
CA GLN A 207 -11.22 -9.13 -0.04
C GLN A 207 -10.18 -8.04 0.27
N GLU A 208 -10.06 -7.61 1.54
CA GLU A 208 -9.04 -6.62 1.94
C GLU A 208 -7.62 -7.14 1.72
N MET A 209 -7.35 -8.43 1.96
CA MET A 209 -6.06 -9.06 1.61
C MET A 209 -5.82 -9.01 0.11
N THR A 210 -6.82 -9.40 -0.70
CA THR A 210 -6.74 -9.38 -2.16
C THR A 210 -6.47 -7.98 -2.68
N ASP A 211 -7.18 -6.96 -2.19
CA ASP A 211 -7.03 -5.56 -2.60
C ASP A 211 -5.64 -5.00 -2.21
N THR A 212 -5.17 -5.34 -1.01
CA THR A 212 -3.84 -4.96 -0.53
C THR A 212 -2.74 -5.60 -1.39
N LEU A 213 -2.87 -6.90 -1.68
CA LEU A 213 -1.93 -7.63 -2.53
C LEU A 213 -1.91 -7.10 -3.96
N TYR A 214 -3.07 -6.81 -4.53
CA TYR A 214 -3.15 -6.25 -5.88
C TYR A 214 -2.50 -4.87 -5.96
N THR A 215 -2.78 -4.02 -4.97
CA THR A 215 -2.15 -2.69 -4.86
C THR A 215 -0.64 -2.80 -4.74
N LEU A 216 -0.15 -3.77 -3.97
CA LEU A 216 1.27 -4.05 -3.85
C LEU A 216 1.86 -4.57 -5.16
N VAL A 217 1.21 -5.54 -5.81
CA VAL A 217 1.65 -6.15 -7.07
C VAL A 217 1.76 -5.11 -8.20
N ILE A 218 0.73 -4.28 -8.38
CA ILE A 218 0.72 -3.24 -9.42
C ILE A 218 1.84 -2.20 -9.19
N SER A 219 2.09 -1.86 -7.92
CA SER A 219 3.09 -0.86 -7.56
C SER A 219 4.52 -1.39 -7.57
N ARG A 220 4.71 -2.68 -7.23
CA ARG A 220 6.03 -3.29 -7.08
C ARG A 220 6.54 -3.92 -8.37
N TYR A 221 5.68 -4.67 -9.05
CA TYR A 221 6.00 -5.29 -10.33
C TYR A 221 5.49 -4.43 -11.49
N GLY A 222 5.59 -3.10 -11.28
CA GLY A 222 5.10 -2.09 -12.20
C GLY A 222 5.73 -2.19 -13.58
N ALA A 223 4.97 -1.78 -14.59
CA ALA A 223 5.46 -1.69 -15.95
C ALA A 223 6.43 -0.52 -16.11
N PRO A 224 7.55 -0.70 -16.81
CA PRO A 224 8.45 0.40 -17.12
C PRO A 224 7.86 1.35 -18.17
N LEU A 225 6.99 0.83 -19.07
CA LEU A 225 6.42 1.58 -20.16
C LEU A 225 5.03 2.15 -19.83
N PRO A 226 4.73 3.40 -20.20
CA PRO A 226 3.44 4.03 -19.94
C PRO A 226 2.25 3.26 -20.52
N GLU A 227 2.34 2.77 -21.76
CA GLU A 227 1.29 1.99 -22.43
C GLU A 227 0.93 0.70 -21.68
N GLU A 228 1.91 0.05 -21.05
CA GLU A 228 1.66 -1.12 -20.21
C GLU A 228 0.93 -0.74 -18.93
N GLN A 229 1.26 0.42 -18.33
CA GLN A 229 0.56 0.93 -17.15
C GLN A 229 -0.88 1.29 -17.48
N HIS A 230 -1.13 1.95 -18.63
CA HIS A 230 -2.48 2.22 -19.13
C HIS A 230 -3.29 0.93 -19.24
N PHE A 231 -2.73 -0.09 -19.90
CA PHE A 231 -3.41 -1.39 -20.03
C PHE A 231 -3.76 -1.99 -18.68
N ARG A 232 -2.82 -2.04 -17.73
CA ARG A 232 -3.03 -2.66 -16.40
C ARG A 232 -4.16 -2.01 -15.62
N HIS A 233 -4.28 -0.69 -15.70
CA HIS A 233 -5.35 0.04 -15.01
C HIS A 233 -6.69 -0.06 -15.72
N LEU A 234 -6.73 0.02 -17.06
CA LEU A 234 -7.94 -0.17 -17.85
C LEU A 234 -8.49 -1.59 -17.72
N PHE A 235 -7.61 -2.58 -17.79
CA PHE A 235 -7.94 -3.99 -17.63
C PHE A 235 -8.60 -4.30 -16.27
N SER A 236 -8.23 -3.60 -15.20
CA SER A 236 -8.81 -3.75 -13.87
C SER A 236 -10.08 -2.94 -13.64
N ALA A 237 -10.58 -2.20 -14.64
CA ALA A 237 -11.74 -1.35 -14.51
C ALA A 237 -12.99 -2.13 -14.08
N ALA A 238 -13.88 -1.49 -13.31
CA ALA A 238 -15.05 -2.12 -12.71
C ALA A 238 -16.07 -2.64 -13.75
N GLU A 239 -16.02 -2.07 -14.93
CA GLU A 239 -16.89 -2.39 -16.07
C GLU A 239 -16.67 -3.82 -16.60
N PHE A 240 -15.47 -4.39 -16.45
CA PHE A 240 -15.23 -5.80 -16.75
C PHE A 240 -15.79 -6.66 -15.61
N LYS A 241 -16.94 -7.27 -15.84
CA LYS A 241 -17.63 -8.09 -14.86
C LYS A 241 -16.89 -9.40 -14.59
N THR A 242 -17.06 -9.93 -13.39
CA THR A 242 -16.52 -11.25 -13.02
C THR A 242 -17.24 -12.37 -13.76
N ASP A 243 -16.54 -13.47 -13.98
CA ASP A 243 -17.03 -14.70 -14.62
C ASP A 243 -17.53 -14.55 -16.08
N GLU A 244 -17.25 -13.39 -16.71
CA GLU A 244 -17.52 -13.15 -18.14
C GLU A 244 -16.20 -13.06 -18.92
N TRP A 245 -16.20 -13.59 -20.16
CA TRP A 245 -15.05 -13.53 -21.05
C TRP A 245 -15.04 -12.25 -21.88
N PHE A 246 -13.91 -11.57 -21.94
CA PHE A 246 -13.69 -10.33 -22.70
C PHE A 246 -12.51 -10.48 -23.63
N ALA A 247 -12.59 -9.91 -24.84
CA ALA A 247 -11.47 -9.89 -25.79
C ALA A 247 -10.40 -8.89 -25.36
N VAL A 248 -9.12 -9.26 -25.53
CA VAL A 248 -7.96 -8.41 -25.20
C VAL A 248 -7.73 -7.32 -26.24
N GLU A 249 -7.80 -7.68 -27.53
CA GLU A 249 -7.44 -6.78 -28.64
C GLU A 249 -8.27 -5.48 -28.72
N PRO A 250 -9.57 -5.44 -28.41
CA PRO A 250 -10.32 -4.20 -28.37
C PRO A 250 -9.75 -3.17 -27.37
N VAL A 251 -9.27 -3.62 -26.22
CA VAL A 251 -8.65 -2.75 -25.21
C VAL A 251 -7.32 -2.20 -25.74
N LEU A 252 -6.50 -3.03 -26.37
CA LEU A 252 -5.22 -2.61 -26.95
C LEU A 252 -5.42 -1.63 -28.10
N SER A 253 -6.38 -1.90 -28.99
CA SER A 253 -6.73 -1.00 -30.09
C SER A 253 -7.24 0.35 -29.60
N TRP A 254 -8.02 0.35 -28.53
CA TRP A 254 -8.51 1.57 -27.91
C TRP A 254 -7.38 2.42 -27.28
N ILE A 255 -6.39 1.79 -26.61
CA ILE A 255 -5.21 2.45 -26.07
C ILE A 255 -4.46 3.18 -27.20
N ARG A 256 -4.24 2.52 -28.36
CA ARG A 256 -3.58 3.11 -29.51
C ARG A 256 -4.38 4.29 -30.11
N GLN A 257 -5.68 4.11 -30.29
CA GLN A 257 -6.57 5.13 -30.89
C GLN A 257 -6.67 6.41 -30.04
N ASN A 258 -6.51 6.27 -28.71
CA ASN A 258 -6.57 7.42 -27.79
C ASN A 258 -5.21 8.04 -27.47
N GLY A 259 -4.15 7.69 -28.22
CA GLY A 259 -2.82 8.27 -28.02
C GLY A 259 -2.13 7.86 -26.72
N LEU A 260 -2.57 6.74 -26.12
CA LEU A 260 -1.99 6.20 -24.90
C LEU A 260 -0.86 5.18 -25.17
N ALA A 261 -0.54 4.91 -26.43
CA ALA A 261 0.62 4.12 -26.85
C ALA A 261 1.67 5.07 -27.43
N GLY A 262 2.88 5.06 -26.87
CA GLY A 262 3.96 5.91 -27.34
C GLY A 262 4.35 5.63 -28.82
N GLU A 263 4.62 6.67 -29.59
CA GLU A 263 5.05 6.55 -30.99
C GLU A 263 6.53 6.13 -31.13
N GLN A 264 7.31 6.04 -30.07
CA GLN A 264 8.75 5.85 -30.15
C GLN A 264 9.18 4.38 -30.12
N PRO A 265 9.86 3.88 -31.15
CA PRO A 265 10.59 2.61 -31.06
C PRO A 265 11.73 2.76 -30.06
N VAL A 266 11.73 1.94 -29.01
CA VAL A 266 12.82 1.90 -28.03
C VAL A 266 14.16 1.63 -28.77
N PRO A 267 15.17 2.51 -28.65
CA PRO A 267 16.48 2.28 -29.27
C PRO A 267 17.11 1.02 -28.68
N GLY A 268 17.23 -0.04 -29.49
CA GLY A 268 17.86 -1.30 -29.10
C GLY A 268 16.98 -2.55 -29.24
N ALA A 269 15.66 -2.42 -29.44
CA ALA A 269 14.79 -3.54 -29.75
C ALA A 269 14.80 -3.79 -31.27
N ALA A 270 15.68 -4.66 -31.73
CA ALA A 270 15.76 -5.04 -33.12
C ALA A 270 14.47 -5.76 -33.58
N GLY A 271 13.65 -5.08 -34.35
CA GLY A 271 12.83 -5.70 -35.39
C GLY A 271 11.45 -6.26 -35.04
N THR A 272 10.88 -6.01 -33.85
CA THR A 272 9.45 -6.27 -33.61
C THR A 272 8.73 -4.95 -33.41
N GLY A 273 7.77 -4.64 -34.27
CA GLY A 273 7.02 -3.37 -34.22
C GLY A 273 6.41 -3.17 -32.83
N SER A 274 6.29 -1.93 -32.38
CA SER A 274 5.70 -1.45 -31.11
C SER A 274 4.40 -2.21 -30.75
N ASP A 275 3.67 -2.65 -31.74
CA ASP A 275 2.38 -3.33 -31.63
C ASP A 275 2.46 -4.73 -31.03
N SER A 276 3.52 -5.50 -31.35
CA SER A 276 3.72 -6.83 -30.79
C SER A 276 4.22 -6.74 -29.33
N GLY A 277 4.91 -5.68 -28.95
CA GLY A 277 5.46 -5.48 -27.60
C GLY A 277 4.40 -5.26 -26.55
N LEU A 278 3.50 -4.30 -26.75
CA LEU A 278 2.38 -4.03 -25.82
C LEU A 278 1.48 -5.25 -25.64
N LYS A 279 1.13 -5.94 -26.75
CA LYS A 279 0.32 -7.16 -26.70
C LYS A 279 1.01 -8.24 -25.88
N GLN A 280 2.29 -8.49 -26.11
CA GLN A 280 3.05 -9.52 -25.40
C GLN A 280 3.16 -9.21 -23.89
N ALA A 281 3.45 -7.95 -23.54
CA ALA A 281 3.50 -7.51 -22.16
C ALA A 281 2.14 -7.60 -21.46
N SER A 282 1.05 -7.26 -22.17
CA SER A 282 -0.32 -7.40 -21.65
C SER A 282 -0.70 -8.84 -21.37
N LEU A 283 -0.39 -9.77 -22.28
CA LEU A 283 -0.63 -11.20 -22.06
C LEU A 283 0.23 -11.76 -20.92
N ALA A 284 1.48 -11.32 -20.79
CA ALA A 284 2.35 -11.70 -19.67
C ALA A 284 1.80 -11.21 -18.33
N TRP A 285 1.22 -10.00 -18.30
CA TRP A 285 0.53 -9.48 -17.12
C TRP A 285 -0.70 -10.31 -16.75
N ILE A 286 -1.55 -10.67 -17.72
CA ILE A 286 -2.72 -11.51 -17.49
C ILE A 286 -2.30 -12.88 -16.94
N ARG A 287 -1.23 -13.49 -17.48
CA ARG A 287 -0.68 -14.77 -16.97
C ARG A 287 -0.21 -14.63 -15.52
N LEU A 288 0.47 -13.55 -15.17
CA LEU A 288 0.88 -13.27 -13.79
C LEU A 288 -0.32 -13.21 -12.85
N LEU A 289 -1.39 -12.53 -13.26
CA LEU A 289 -2.61 -12.44 -12.46
C LEU A 289 -3.36 -13.79 -12.39
N ALA A 290 -3.24 -14.64 -13.42
CA ALA A 290 -3.74 -16.01 -13.38
C ALA A 290 -2.96 -16.87 -12.37
N ALA A 291 -1.64 -16.69 -12.26
CA ALA A 291 -0.83 -17.31 -11.22
C ALA A 291 -1.28 -16.92 -9.80
N PHE A 292 -1.89 -15.74 -9.65
CA PHE A 292 -2.40 -15.23 -8.38
C PHE A 292 -3.87 -15.58 -8.10
N GLY A 293 -4.50 -16.36 -9.02
CA GLY A 293 -5.87 -16.82 -8.86
C GLY A 293 -6.94 -15.77 -9.20
N TRP A 294 -6.57 -14.61 -9.75
CA TRP A 294 -7.49 -13.49 -9.94
C TRP A 294 -8.18 -13.48 -11.32
N CYS A 295 -7.54 -14.01 -12.34
CA CYS A 295 -8.11 -14.05 -13.68
C CYS A 295 -7.71 -15.34 -14.44
N GLU A 296 -8.25 -15.51 -15.63
CA GLU A 296 -7.92 -16.57 -16.55
C GLU A 296 -7.61 -16.00 -17.94
N LEU A 297 -6.75 -16.66 -18.68
CA LEU A 297 -6.45 -16.35 -20.08
C LEU A 297 -6.86 -17.52 -20.97
N GLY A 298 -7.50 -17.23 -22.08
CA GLY A 298 -7.94 -18.24 -23.03
C GLY A 298 -8.03 -17.72 -24.46
N TYR A 299 -8.48 -18.60 -25.35
CA TYR A 299 -8.69 -18.31 -26.75
C TYR A 299 -10.14 -18.59 -27.14
N SER A 300 -10.75 -17.66 -27.88
CA SER A 300 -12.04 -17.88 -28.51
C SER A 300 -11.97 -18.96 -29.59
N ALA A 301 -13.11 -19.41 -30.08
CA ALA A 301 -13.18 -20.36 -31.20
C ALA A 301 -12.46 -19.84 -32.46
N GLU A 302 -12.36 -18.53 -32.61
CA GLU A 302 -11.70 -17.84 -33.73
C GLU A 302 -10.20 -17.61 -33.49
N GLY A 303 -9.69 -18.01 -32.32
CA GLY A 303 -8.28 -17.86 -31.95
C GLY A 303 -7.91 -16.48 -31.36
N ALA A 304 -8.88 -15.64 -31.01
CA ALA A 304 -8.63 -14.37 -30.35
C ALA A 304 -8.36 -14.56 -28.86
N GLU A 305 -7.37 -13.84 -28.33
CA GLU A 305 -7.05 -13.85 -26.90
C GLU A 305 -8.17 -13.18 -26.10
N CYS A 306 -8.56 -13.83 -25.03
CA CYS A 306 -9.58 -13.36 -24.12
C CYS A 306 -9.24 -13.66 -22.66
N PHE A 307 -9.77 -12.84 -21.77
CA PHE A 307 -9.58 -12.95 -20.34
C PHE A 307 -10.90 -12.99 -19.59
N ARG A 308 -10.87 -13.52 -18.37
CA ARG A 308 -11.99 -13.57 -17.46
C ARG A 308 -11.54 -13.30 -16.04
N TRP A 309 -12.15 -12.32 -15.37
CA TRP A 309 -11.93 -12.10 -13.95
C TRP A 309 -12.71 -13.13 -13.12
N LYS A 310 -12.10 -13.62 -12.06
CA LYS A 310 -12.74 -14.51 -11.09
C LYS A 310 -13.60 -13.74 -10.09
N ALA A 311 -14.36 -14.46 -9.27
CA ALA A 311 -15.34 -13.90 -8.34
C ALA A 311 -14.78 -12.82 -7.40
N ARG A 312 -13.53 -12.97 -6.94
CA ARG A 312 -12.82 -11.96 -6.15
C ARG A 312 -11.94 -11.09 -7.02
N LYS A 313 -12.57 -10.24 -7.80
CA LYS A 313 -11.85 -9.24 -8.57
C LYS A 313 -11.20 -8.22 -7.62
N PRO A 314 -9.88 -8.01 -7.68
CA PRO A 314 -9.19 -7.06 -6.82
C PRO A 314 -9.52 -5.62 -7.18
N GLN A 315 -9.47 -4.75 -6.15
CA GLN A 315 -9.60 -3.32 -6.29
C GLN A 315 -8.37 -2.62 -5.73
N LEU A 316 -8.00 -1.47 -6.29
CA LEU A 316 -6.91 -0.67 -5.76
C LEU A 316 -7.33 -0.06 -4.41
N ASN A 317 -6.66 -0.48 -3.35
CA ASN A 317 -6.93 -0.01 -2.00
C ASN A 317 -6.14 1.28 -1.71
N ARG A 318 -6.86 2.40 -1.63
CA ARG A 318 -6.27 3.72 -1.37
C ARG A 318 -5.65 3.84 0.02
N ASN A 319 -6.21 3.16 1.01
CA ASN A 319 -5.78 3.26 2.41
C ASN A 319 -4.51 2.43 2.71
N SER A 320 -4.20 1.43 1.90
CA SER A 320 -3.05 0.52 2.12
C SER A 320 -1.69 1.15 1.75
N LEU A 321 -1.67 2.30 1.10
CA LEU A 321 -0.43 2.95 0.65
C LEU A 321 0.11 4.01 1.62
N GLY A 322 -0.48 4.15 2.81
CA GLY A 322 0.12 4.89 3.94
C GLY A 322 0.28 6.40 3.73
N ILE A 323 -0.63 7.04 2.99
CA ILE A 323 -0.66 8.50 2.88
C ILE A 323 -2.02 9.00 3.34
N THR A 324 -2.12 9.21 4.64
CA THR A 324 -3.13 10.11 5.20
C THR A 324 -2.74 11.52 4.79
N PRO A 325 -3.62 12.34 4.20
CA PRO A 325 -3.34 13.76 4.02
C PRO A 325 -3.18 14.36 5.42
N GLN A 326 -1.95 14.70 5.78
CA GLN A 326 -1.70 15.51 6.97
C GLN A 326 -2.26 16.90 6.67
N HIS A 327 -3.44 17.20 7.20
CA HIS A 327 -3.87 18.57 7.40
C HIS A 327 -2.81 19.23 8.27
N GLN A 328 -2.16 20.23 7.71
CA GLN A 328 -1.32 21.17 8.43
C GLN A 328 -2.19 21.88 9.49
N GLU A 329 -2.11 21.44 10.73
CA GLU A 329 -2.38 22.34 11.84
C GLU A 329 -1.21 23.30 11.94
N GLY A 330 -1.50 24.58 11.71
CA GLY A 330 -0.53 25.66 11.73
C GLY A 330 0.15 25.76 13.10
N ALA A 331 1.45 25.66 13.10
CA ALA A 331 2.29 26.05 14.20
C ALA A 331 2.42 27.57 14.19
N GLU A 332 1.75 28.24 15.10
CA GLU A 332 2.17 29.54 15.58
C GLU A 332 3.43 29.35 16.45
N GLU A 333 4.58 29.65 15.90
CA GLU A 333 5.81 29.83 16.65
C GLU A 333 5.77 31.20 17.35
N ALA A 334 5.62 31.17 18.67
CA ALA A 334 5.97 32.30 19.52
C ALA A 334 7.42 32.14 19.99
N ASP A 335 8.24 33.04 19.49
CA ASP A 335 9.61 33.32 19.94
C ASP A 335 9.61 33.76 21.42
N SER A 336 10.39 33.09 22.29
CA SER A 336 11.04 33.69 23.45
C SER A 336 12.07 32.74 24.10
N ASN A 337 13.24 33.26 24.22
CA ASN A 337 14.48 32.74 24.79
C ASN A 337 14.39 32.62 26.34
N PRO A 338 15.20 31.78 26.98
CA PRO A 338 15.07 31.37 28.38
C PRO A 338 15.98 32.17 29.32
N GLU A 339 15.46 32.55 30.49
CA GLU A 339 16.30 32.74 31.67
C GLU A 339 15.57 32.40 32.99
N THR A 340 16.17 31.47 33.68
CA THR A 340 16.41 31.31 35.13
C THR A 340 15.26 31.32 36.17
N ALA A 341 15.36 30.27 36.96
CA ALA A 341 15.28 30.19 38.43
C ALA A 341 13.97 29.84 39.13
N SER A 342 13.99 28.66 39.65
CA SER A 342 13.71 28.25 41.05
C SER A 342 12.32 28.39 41.68
N SER A 343 12.00 27.28 42.34
CA SER A 343 11.19 27.09 43.56
C SER A 343 9.72 26.73 43.46
N SER A 344 9.48 25.46 43.83
CA SER A 344 8.23 24.92 44.40
C SER A 344 7.94 25.55 45.79
N PRO A 345 6.91 25.21 46.56
CA PRO A 345 5.67 24.47 46.33
C PRO A 345 4.40 25.05 46.99
N SER A 346 3.31 24.33 46.96
CA SER A 346 2.25 24.22 48.02
C SER A 346 0.82 24.55 47.59
N ILE A 347 -0.01 23.55 47.58
CA ILE A 347 -1.09 23.11 48.49
C ILE A 347 -2.41 23.92 48.47
N ALA A 348 -3.45 23.12 48.34
CA ALA A 348 -4.80 23.15 48.97
C ALA A 348 -5.88 24.05 48.32
N SER A 349 -6.91 23.45 47.94
CA SER A 349 -8.13 22.94 48.63
C SER A 349 -9.33 23.87 48.59
N HIS A 350 -10.46 23.20 48.47
CA HIS A 350 -11.83 23.56 48.92
C HIS A 350 -12.63 24.50 48.00
N SER A 351 -13.81 24.26 47.72
CA SER A 351 -15.01 23.57 48.24
C SER A 351 -16.23 24.40 47.80
N GLN A 352 -17.28 23.67 47.47
CA GLN A 352 -18.68 23.95 47.79
C GLN A 352 -19.24 25.33 47.36
N ALA A 353 -20.44 25.49 46.99
CA ALA A 353 -21.72 24.81 47.05
C ALA A 353 -22.82 25.81 46.62
N ILE A 354 -23.96 25.28 46.31
CA ILE A 354 -25.29 25.57 46.80
C ILE A 354 -26.21 26.54 46.01
N LEU A 355 -27.33 25.95 45.63
CA LEU A 355 -28.76 26.34 45.76
C LEU A 355 -29.24 27.55 44.94
N ASP A 356 -30.36 27.57 44.46
CA ASP A 356 -31.78 27.27 44.60
C ASP A 356 -32.52 28.11 43.56
N SER A 357 -33.62 27.81 43.06
CA SER A 357 -35.02 27.96 43.48
C SER A 357 -35.88 28.01 42.21
N ALA A 358 -36.79 27.17 41.98
CA ALA A 358 -38.20 27.11 42.38
C ALA A 358 -39.19 27.93 41.50
N ALA A 359 -40.29 27.24 41.26
CA ALA A 359 -41.70 27.62 41.08
C ALA A 359 -42.15 28.00 39.65
N GLU A 360 -43.28 27.68 39.12
CA GLU A 360 -44.58 27.18 39.61
C GLU A 360 -45.41 26.62 38.45
N ALA A 361 -46.32 25.72 38.75
CA ALA A 361 -47.42 25.27 37.90
C ALA A 361 -48.66 26.20 38.10
N PRO A 362 -49.79 26.10 37.39
CA PRO A 362 -50.79 25.09 37.70
C PRO A 362 -51.71 24.61 36.57
N ASP A 363 -52.31 23.44 36.84
CA ASP A 363 -53.70 22.93 36.70
C ASP A 363 -54.49 23.08 35.39
N THR A 364 -55.16 22.02 34.88
CA THR A 364 -56.49 21.52 35.28
C THR A 364 -56.97 20.33 34.41
N VAL A 365 -57.23 19.17 35.02
CA VAL A 365 -58.45 18.36 35.07
C VAL A 365 -59.04 17.75 33.77
N LEU A 366 -59.09 16.43 33.66
CA LEU A 366 -60.23 15.53 33.79
C LEU A 366 -59.92 14.09 33.24
N SER A 367 -59.99 13.15 34.16
CA SER A 367 -60.25 11.73 33.85
C SER A 367 -61.75 11.45 33.66
N PRO A 368 -62.27 10.29 33.18
CA PRO A 368 -61.98 8.98 33.80
C PRO A 368 -62.05 7.69 32.94
N GLN A 369 -61.61 6.62 33.55
CA GLN A 369 -62.10 5.20 33.53
C GLN A 369 -61.25 4.15 32.82
N ARG A 370 -60.79 3.26 33.67
CA ARG A 370 -60.28 1.89 33.49
C ARG A 370 -61.37 0.91 32.99
N PRO A 371 -61.00 -0.29 32.48
CA PRO A 371 -60.68 -1.42 33.36
C PRO A 371 -59.49 -2.30 32.96
N VAL A 372 -58.83 -2.73 33.97
CA VAL A 372 -58.23 -4.03 34.40
C VAL A 372 -58.04 -5.15 33.36
N ALA A 373 -56.84 -5.56 33.12
CA ALA A 373 -56.29 -6.90 33.48
C ALA A 373 -54.94 -7.20 32.77
N ALA A 374 -54.12 -7.91 33.52
CA ALA A 374 -53.01 -8.78 33.18
C ALA A 374 -51.60 -8.18 33.17
N GLU A 375 -50.93 -8.51 34.28
CA GLU A 375 -49.49 -8.57 34.44
C GLU A 375 -48.86 -9.39 33.31
N ALA A 376 -47.99 -8.78 32.53
CA ALA A 376 -47.00 -9.50 31.75
C ALA A 376 -45.62 -8.88 32.04
N ALA A 377 -44.76 -9.71 32.62
CA ALA A 377 -43.39 -9.42 33.00
C ALA A 377 -42.64 -8.70 31.89
N CYS A 378 -42.02 -7.59 32.27
CA CYS A 378 -41.08 -6.87 31.46
C CYS A 378 -39.82 -7.70 31.26
N SER A 379 -39.73 -8.46 30.18
CA SER A 379 -38.48 -9.05 29.71
C SER A 379 -37.61 -7.93 29.12
N PRO A 380 -36.30 -7.91 29.41
CA PRO A 380 -35.39 -6.98 28.78
C PRO A 380 -35.37 -7.21 27.26
N PRO A 381 -35.10 -6.18 26.43
CA PRO A 381 -35.06 -6.36 24.99
C PRO A 381 -34.02 -7.43 24.63
N PRO A 382 -34.29 -8.26 23.61
CA PRO A 382 -33.33 -9.26 23.19
C PRO A 382 -32.06 -8.59 22.81
N GLN A 383 -30.97 -8.89 23.51
CA GLN A 383 -29.63 -8.61 23.10
C GLN A 383 -29.51 -9.12 21.65
N ALA A 384 -29.10 -8.25 20.72
CA ALA A 384 -28.81 -8.64 19.36
C ALA A 384 -27.92 -9.87 19.39
N SER A 385 -28.50 -11.02 19.05
CA SER A 385 -27.76 -12.26 18.86
C SER A 385 -26.72 -12.01 17.81
N ALA A 386 -25.47 -11.90 18.22
CA ALA A 386 -24.35 -12.01 17.31
C ALA A 386 -24.57 -13.29 16.50
N SER A 387 -24.69 -13.17 15.19
CA SER A 387 -24.76 -14.31 14.29
C SER A 387 -23.57 -15.21 14.61
N PRO A 388 -23.74 -16.52 14.82
CA PRO A 388 -22.63 -17.41 15.14
C PRO A 388 -21.59 -17.24 14.01
N SER A 389 -20.35 -16.91 14.39
CA SER A 389 -19.25 -16.83 13.42
C SER A 389 -19.19 -18.16 12.66
N PRO A 390 -19.01 -18.15 11.33
CA PRO A 390 -18.95 -19.38 10.55
C PRO A 390 -17.84 -20.28 11.09
N GLY A 391 -18.17 -21.52 11.44
CA GLY A 391 -17.25 -22.51 11.96
C GLY A 391 -16.76 -23.45 10.85
N PHE A 392 -15.69 -24.17 11.12
CA PHE A 392 -15.24 -25.28 10.27
C PHE A 392 -15.98 -26.58 10.57
N ILE A 393 -15.96 -27.53 9.64
CA ILE A 393 -16.62 -28.83 9.76
C ILE A 393 -15.56 -29.90 10.00
N VAL A 394 -15.68 -30.66 11.09
CA VAL A 394 -14.77 -31.79 11.38
C VAL A 394 -15.45 -33.10 10.97
N GLN A 395 -14.79 -33.86 10.12
CA GLN A 395 -15.25 -35.14 9.64
C GLN A 395 -14.77 -36.29 10.55
N PRO A 396 -15.46 -37.46 10.57
CA PRO A 396 -15.07 -38.59 11.39
C PRO A 396 -13.70 -39.21 11.04
N ASP A 397 -13.19 -38.97 9.83
CA ASP A 397 -11.87 -39.40 9.33
C ASP A 397 -10.74 -38.43 9.66
N PHE A 398 -10.98 -37.47 10.58
CA PHE A 398 -10.04 -36.43 11.02
C PHE A 398 -9.77 -35.34 10.00
N GLU A 399 -10.49 -35.30 8.90
CA GLU A 399 -10.41 -34.16 7.97
C GLU A 399 -11.27 -32.99 8.50
N VAL A 400 -10.74 -31.77 8.37
CA VAL A 400 -11.39 -30.54 8.78
C VAL A 400 -11.57 -29.68 7.55
N LEU A 401 -12.84 -29.46 7.17
CA LEU A 401 -13.20 -28.62 6.04
C LEU A 401 -13.49 -27.21 6.52
N VAL A 402 -12.81 -26.24 5.94
CA VAL A 402 -12.87 -24.83 6.33
C VAL A 402 -13.45 -24.00 5.20
N PRO A 403 -14.72 -23.58 5.31
CA PRO A 403 -15.36 -22.71 4.32
C PRO A 403 -14.66 -21.35 4.14
N PRO A 404 -14.85 -20.70 2.99
CA PRO A 404 -14.18 -19.42 2.68
C PRO A 404 -14.54 -18.27 3.65
N GLU A 405 -15.69 -18.35 4.32
CA GLU A 405 -16.18 -17.36 5.28
C GLU A 405 -15.47 -17.40 6.64
N VAL A 406 -14.73 -18.47 6.93
CA VAL A 406 -14.00 -18.62 8.20
C VAL A 406 -12.79 -17.69 8.20
N ALA A 407 -12.65 -16.89 9.26
CA ALA A 407 -11.59 -15.92 9.43
C ALA A 407 -10.18 -16.55 9.35
N TYR A 408 -9.23 -15.81 8.78
CA TYR A 408 -7.83 -16.27 8.66
C TYR A 408 -7.14 -16.48 10.01
N THR A 409 -7.57 -15.77 11.07
CA THR A 409 -7.11 -16.01 12.44
C THR A 409 -7.46 -17.42 12.93
N VAL A 410 -8.68 -17.89 12.64
CA VAL A 410 -9.13 -19.25 12.98
C VAL A 410 -8.35 -20.29 12.18
N ARG A 411 -8.14 -20.05 10.88
CA ARG A 411 -7.31 -20.92 10.00
C ARG A 411 -5.88 -21.02 10.51
N TRP A 412 -5.30 -19.93 10.99
CA TRP A 412 -3.95 -19.90 11.54
C TRP A 412 -3.82 -20.74 12.82
N THR A 413 -4.74 -20.56 13.75
CA THR A 413 -4.78 -21.36 14.99
C THR A 413 -4.99 -22.85 14.67
N LEU A 414 -5.87 -23.17 13.70
CA LEU A 414 -6.08 -24.54 13.24
C LEU A 414 -4.79 -25.13 12.63
N ALA A 415 -4.05 -24.35 11.81
CA ALA A 415 -2.78 -24.79 11.23
C ALA A 415 -1.68 -25.05 12.28
N GLY A 416 -1.82 -24.51 13.48
CA GLY A 416 -0.96 -24.83 14.63
C GLY A 416 -1.15 -26.24 15.17
N CYS A 417 -2.36 -26.82 15.07
CA CYS A 417 -2.70 -28.14 15.61
C CYS A 417 -3.16 -29.17 14.56
N ALA A 418 -3.26 -28.78 13.29
CA ALA A 418 -3.64 -29.63 12.17
C ALA A 418 -2.68 -29.42 10.97
N GLU A 419 -2.60 -30.40 10.10
CA GLU A 419 -1.82 -30.31 8.86
C GLU A 419 -2.69 -29.72 7.75
N LEU A 420 -2.25 -28.66 7.11
CA LEU A 420 -2.91 -28.10 5.92
C LEU A 420 -2.66 -29.02 4.72
N LEU A 421 -3.74 -29.49 4.10
CA LEU A 421 -3.71 -30.36 2.92
C LEU A 421 -3.93 -29.56 1.64
N HIS A 422 -5.03 -28.78 1.59
CA HIS A 422 -5.43 -27.99 0.43
C HIS A 422 -5.90 -26.61 0.88
N HIS A 423 -5.63 -25.59 0.06
CA HIS A 423 -5.98 -24.19 0.34
C HIS A 423 -6.59 -23.48 -0.89
N GLU A 424 -7.36 -24.23 -1.67
CA GLU A 424 -8.16 -23.71 -2.77
C GLU A 424 -9.47 -23.08 -2.25
N ASP A 425 -10.58 -23.18 -2.98
CA ASP A 425 -11.87 -22.59 -2.58
C ASP A 425 -12.34 -23.10 -1.21
N LEU A 426 -12.23 -24.41 -0.98
CA LEU A 426 -12.51 -25.06 0.29
C LEU A 426 -11.19 -25.55 0.89
N TRP A 427 -10.79 -24.97 2.01
CA TRP A 427 -9.57 -25.41 2.67
C TRP A 427 -9.80 -26.71 3.43
N SER A 428 -8.84 -27.63 3.33
CA SER A 428 -8.88 -28.86 4.12
C SER A 428 -7.62 -29.01 4.97
N PHE A 429 -7.85 -29.45 6.21
CA PHE A 429 -6.81 -29.77 7.18
C PHE A 429 -7.01 -31.19 7.66
N ARG A 430 -5.97 -31.80 8.22
CA ARG A 430 -6.03 -33.11 8.86
C ARG A 430 -5.49 -33.04 10.29
N LEU A 431 -6.30 -33.51 11.22
CA LEU A 431 -5.88 -33.69 12.60
C LEU A 431 -5.00 -34.93 12.67
N THR A 432 -3.77 -34.77 13.13
CA THR A 432 -2.80 -35.86 13.30
C THR A 432 -2.21 -35.81 14.70
N ARG A 433 -1.75 -36.96 15.19
CA ARG A 433 -1.10 -37.05 16.49
C ARG A 433 0.16 -36.18 16.53
N GLU A 434 0.96 -36.24 15.48
CA GLU A 434 2.22 -35.50 15.34
C GLU A 434 2.00 -33.98 15.41
N ARG A 435 0.89 -33.48 14.83
CA ARG A 435 0.54 -32.06 14.91
C ARG A 435 0.04 -31.65 16.29
N LEU A 436 -0.67 -32.53 16.98
CA LEU A 436 -1.08 -32.27 18.35
C LEU A 436 0.12 -32.28 19.32
N GLU A 437 1.13 -33.15 19.09
CA GLU A 437 2.40 -33.16 19.82
C GLU A 437 3.17 -31.86 19.56
N ALA A 438 3.31 -31.43 18.29
CA ALA A 438 3.97 -30.19 17.93
C ALA A 438 3.27 -28.95 18.51
N ALA A 439 1.95 -28.93 18.57
CA ALA A 439 1.19 -27.86 19.23
C ALA A 439 1.48 -27.81 20.74
N ALA A 440 1.58 -28.96 21.41
CA ALA A 440 1.95 -29.04 22.82
C ALA A 440 3.37 -28.53 23.07
N ASP A 441 4.33 -28.87 22.21
CA ASP A 441 5.71 -28.38 22.28
C ASP A 441 5.80 -26.85 22.15
N GLN A 442 4.85 -26.24 21.43
CA GLN A 442 4.71 -24.78 21.30
C GLN A 442 3.88 -24.15 22.42
N GLY A 443 3.48 -24.93 23.42
CA GLY A 443 2.76 -24.47 24.61
C GLY A 443 1.24 -24.46 24.46
N PHE A 444 0.65 -24.94 23.36
CA PHE A 444 -0.79 -25.09 23.20
C PHE A 444 -1.21 -26.45 23.75
N ALA A 445 -1.64 -26.47 25.02
CA ALA A 445 -1.94 -27.73 25.72
C ALA A 445 -3.01 -28.56 24.98
N PRO A 446 -2.85 -29.89 24.88
CA PRO A 446 -3.81 -30.74 24.16
C PRO A 446 -5.27 -30.61 24.61
N GLY A 447 -5.51 -30.33 25.90
CA GLY A 447 -6.86 -30.07 26.44
C GLY A 447 -7.45 -28.75 25.93
N GLU A 448 -6.62 -27.71 25.81
CA GLU A 448 -6.98 -26.40 25.22
C GLU A 448 -7.32 -26.56 23.75
N VAL A 449 -6.48 -27.31 22.98
CA VAL A 449 -6.73 -27.61 21.55
C VAL A 449 -8.09 -28.28 21.38
N ILE A 450 -8.43 -29.32 22.16
CA ILE A 450 -9.71 -30.02 22.08
C ILE A 450 -10.87 -29.06 22.36
N SER A 451 -10.74 -28.25 23.41
CA SER A 451 -11.77 -27.26 23.77
C SER A 451 -11.96 -26.21 22.68
N TRP A 452 -10.86 -25.71 22.10
CA TRP A 452 -10.87 -24.73 21.02
C TRP A 452 -11.50 -25.31 19.75
N LEU A 453 -11.10 -26.52 19.34
CA LEU A 453 -11.67 -27.20 18.18
C LEU A 453 -13.20 -27.41 18.37
N ASN A 454 -13.65 -27.82 19.55
CA ASN A 454 -15.06 -28.01 19.80
C ASN A 454 -15.86 -26.71 19.80
N ALA A 455 -15.24 -25.60 20.22
CA ALA A 455 -15.88 -24.27 20.22
C ALA A 455 -16.05 -23.69 18.81
N HIS A 456 -15.12 -23.99 17.89
CA HIS A 456 -15.11 -23.44 16.53
C HIS A 456 -15.66 -24.40 15.46
N ALA A 457 -15.93 -25.68 15.83
CA ALA A 457 -16.51 -26.63 14.90
C ALA A 457 -18.02 -26.39 14.75
N ALA A 458 -18.48 -26.19 13.53
CA ALA A 458 -19.89 -26.10 13.21
C ALA A 458 -20.56 -27.48 13.48
N GLY A 459 -21.36 -27.55 14.51
CA GLY A 459 -21.99 -28.82 14.95
C GLY A 459 -21.16 -29.64 15.95
N GLY A 460 -20.02 -29.12 16.45
CA GLY A 460 -19.14 -29.78 17.41
C GLY A 460 -18.25 -30.86 16.79
N LEU A 461 -17.49 -31.54 17.63
CA LEU A 461 -16.60 -32.63 17.21
C LEU A 461 -17.33 -33.97 17.18
N PRO A 462 -17.11 -34.82 16.16
CA PRO A 462 -17.59 -36.22 16.18
C PRO A 462 -17.03 -37.00 17.37
N GLU A 463 -17.83 -37.88 17.95
CA GLU A 463 -17.44 -38.63 19.13
C GLU A 463 -16.14 -39.43 18.94
N GLN A 464 -15.97 -40.02 17.74
CA GLN A 464 -14.76 -40.77 17.39
C GLN A 464 -13.50 -39.89 17.43
N VAL A 465 -13.62 -38.65 16.95
CA VAL A 465 -12.51 -37.67 16.94
C VAL A 465 -12.19 -37.26 18.38
N ILE A 466 -13.21 -36.98 19.21
CA ILE A 466 -13.01 -36.65 20.63
C ILE A 466 -12.27 -37.75 21.36
N LEU A 467 -12.68 -39.01 21.17
CA LEU A 467 -12.05 -40.17 21.83
C LEU A 467 -10.57 -40.29 21.39
N ALA A 468 -10.30 -40.19 20.12
CA ALA A 468 -8.93 -40.26 19.60
C ALA A 468 -8.05 -39.11 20.10
N LEU A 469 -8.54 -37.87 20.04
CA LEU A 469 -7.80 -36.71 20.55
C LEU A 469 -7.52 -36.83 22.05
N ARG A 470 -8.47 -37.30 22.86
CA ARG A 470 -8.26 -37.55 24.28
C ARG A 470 -7.25 -38.67 24.50
N GLN A 471 -7.24 -39.70 23.64
CA GLN A 471 -6.25 -40.79 23.73
C GLN A 471 -4.84 -40.25 23.41
N TRP A 472 -4.70 -39.46 22.37
CA TRP A 472 -3.42 -38.82 22.01
C TRP A 472 -2.95 -37.88 23.13
N ALA A 473 -3.86 -37.03 23.66
CA ALA A 473 -3.58 -36.12 24.77
C ALA A 473 -3.04 -36.81 26.02
N ARG A 474 -3.52 -38.02 26.33
CA ARG A 474 -3.01 -38.80 27.48
C ARG A 474 -1.57 -39.31 27.32
N ALA A 475 -1.09 -39.41 26.07
CA ALA A 475 0.28 -39.81 25.77
C ALA A 475 1.25 -38.64 25.74
N ILE A 476 0.74 -37.43 25.47
CA ILE A 476 1.51 -36.19 25.37
C ILE A 476 1.71 -35.58 26.76
N GLY A 477 2.89 -35.04 27.06
CA GLY A 477 3.17 -34.31 28.29
C GLY A 477 3.46 -35.22 29.53
N ARG A 478 3.70 -36.51 29.33
CA ARG A 478 4.12 -37.41 30.44
C ARG A 478 5.55 -37.14 30.91
N THR A 479 6.36 -36.53 30.09
CA THR A 479 7.71 -36.11 30.40
C THR A 479 7.89 -34.70 29.86
N GLU A 480 8.49 -33.82 30.63
CA GLU A 480 8.79 -32.45 30.29
C GLU A 480 10.31 -32.27 30.21
N LEU A 481 10.81 -31.73 29.09
CA LEU A 481 12.18 -31.26 28.94
C LEU A 481 12.19 -29.76 29.16
N ALA A 482 12.82 -29.31 30.24
CA ALA A 482 12.99 -27.89 30.52
C ALA A 482 14.44 -27.48 30.32
N GLU A 483 14.65 -26.35 29.65
CA GLU A 483 15.96 -25.72 29.59
C GLU A 483 16.22 -25.02 30.91
N VAL A 484 17.26 -25.47 31.61
CA VAL A 484 17.61 -24.93 32.91
C VAL A 484 19.07 -24.46 32.91
N LEU A 485 19.36 -23.39 33.64
CA LEU A 485 20.72 -22.96 33.88
C LEU A 485 21.34 -23.82 34.96
N LEU A 486 22.41 -24.55 34.61
CA LEU A 486 23.14 -25.37 35.59
C LEU A 486 24.26 -24.56 36.23
N LEU A 487 24.21 -24.40 37.54
CA LEU A 487 25.32 -23.91 38.35
C LEU A 487 26.11 -25.13 38.84
N SER A 488 27.41 -25.20 38.48
CA SER A 488 28.32 -26.23 38.93
C SER A 488 29.36 -25.62 39.87
N CYS A 489 29.57 -26.21 41.05
CA CYS A 489 30.57 -25.83 42.04
C CYS A 489 31.86 -26.59 41.81
N ALA A 490 33.00 -26.00 42.17
CA ALA A 490 34.30 -26.62 42.05
C ALA A 490 34.56 -27.70 43.13
N GLY A 491 33.90 -27.57 44.28
CA GLY A 491 34.01 -28.51 45.38
C GLY A 491 32.75 -28.59 46.25
N GLU A 492 32.65 -29.59 47.14
CA GLU A 492 31.51 -29.79 48.01
C GLU A 492 31.31 -28.66 49.02
N GLN A 493 32.41 -28.00 49.42
CA GLN A 493 32.36 -26.89 50.38
C GLN A 493 31.62 -25.69 49.80
N GLU A 494 31.90 -25.34 48.53
CA GLU A 494 31.17 -24.28 47.83
C GLU A 494 29.70 -24.64 47.63
N GLY A 495 29.40 -25.93 47.36
CA GLY A 495 28.02 -26.44 47.25
C GLY A 495 27.24 -26.28 48.56
N GLU A 496 27.88 -26.59 49.72
CA GLU A 496 27.22 -26.40 51.01
C GLU A 496 27.02 -24.93 51.38
N ILE A 497 27.95 -24.05 51.03
CA ILE A 497 27.84 -22.60 51.24
C ILE A 497 26.65 -22.07 50.43
N ILE A 498 26.49 -22.48 49.16
CA ILE A 498 25.38 -22.06 48.30
C ILE A 498 24.05 -22.61 48.80
N ALA A 499 24.04 -23.87 49.22
CA ALA A 499 22.82 -24.50 49.76
C ALA A 499 22.34 -23.87 51.08
N ALA A 500 23.29 -23.40 51.92
CA ALA A 500 22.99 -22.72 53.16
C ALA A 500 22.71 -21.23 53.05
N HIS A 501 22.90 -20.62 51.86
CA HIS A 501 22.79 -19.17 51.68
C HIS A 501 21.30 -18.73 51.64
N PRO A 502 20.82 -17.89 52.62
CA PRO A 502 19.39 -17.62 52.79
C PRO A 502 18.70 -16.98 51.58
N ARG A 503 19.47 -16.17 50.80
CA ARG A 503 18.92 -15.47 49.61
C ARG A 503 18.99 -16.29 48.31
N LEU A 504 19.68 -17.42 48.35
CA LEU A 504 19.82 -18.28 47.19
C LEU A 504 18.83 -19.46 47.21
N GLN A 505 18.31 -19.84 48.41
CA GLN A 505 17.42 -20.98 48.60
C GLN A 505 16.15 -20.92 47.72
N ASP A 506 15.64 -19.71 47.46
CA ASP A 506 14.44 -19.52 46.62
C ASP A 506 14.76 -19.47 45.10
N ILE A 507 16.06 -19.34 44.77
CA ILE A 507 16.52 -19.11 43.39
C ILE A 507 17.13 -20.37 42.79
N VAL A 508 17.74 -21.23 43.64
CA VAL A 508 18.45 -22.45 43.22
C VAL A 508 17.78 -23.67 43.76
N THR A 509 17.72 -24.74 42.96
CA THR A 509 17.26 -26.08 43.41
C THR A 509 18.41 -27.03 43.32
N ARG A 510 18.80 -27.62 44.45
CA ARG A 510 19.92 -28.57 44.52
C ARG A 510 19.55 -29.90 43.88
N ILE A 511 20.35 -30.40 42.94
CA ILE A 511 20.18 -31.70 42.26
C ILE A 511 21.29 -32.67 42.55
N GLY A 512 22.35 -32.20 43.20
CA GLY A 512 23.50 -33.02 43.61
C GLY A 512 24.45 -32.23 44.49
N PRO A 513 25.54 -32.86 44.99
CA PRO A 513 26.47 -32.22 45.94
C PRO A 513 27.16 -30.96 45.29
N LEU A 514 27.36 -30.96 43.97
CA LEU A 514 28.07 -29.92 43.25
C LEU A 514 27.20 -29.16 42.26
N HIS A 515 25.92 -29.52 42.10
CA HIS A 515 25.11 -29.03 40.99
C HIS A 515 23.76 -28.48 41.50
N PHE A 516 23.40 -27.32 40.96
CA PHE A 516 22.13 -26.61 41.23
C PHE A 516 21.48 -26.20 39.95
N ILE A 517 20.15 -26.37 39.86
CA ILE A 517 19.32 -25.80 38.82
C ILE A 517 18.95 -24.37 39.21
N VAL A 518 19.06 -23.47 38.27
CA VAL A 518 18.72 -22.05 38.40
C VAL A 518 17.68 -21.68 37.35
N ARG A 519 16.68 -20.94 37.76
CA ARG A 519 15.74 -20.38 36.77
C ARG A 519 16.44 -19.33 35.92
N PRO A 520 16.32 -19.33 34.58
CA PRO A 520 16.99 -18.37 33.69
C PRO A 520 16.74 -16.92 34.08
N GLU A 521 15.54 -16.59 34.52
CA GLU A 521 15.10 -15.24 34.94
C GLU A 521 15.87 -14.74 36.18
N ALA A 522 16.31 -15.65 37.05
CA ALA A 522 17.02 -15.35 38.27
C ALA A 522 18.54 -15.29 38.10
N ALA A 523 19.08 -15.53 36.88
CA ALA A 523 20.53 -15.58 36.61
C ALA A 523 21.25 -14.28 36.97
N GLY A 524 20.62 -13.13 36.75
CA GLY A 524 21.17 -11.81 37.10
C GLY A 524 21.29 -11.58 38.58
N GLN A 525 20.28 -12.02 39.35
CA GLN A 525 20.26 -11.94 40.81
C GLN A 525 21.26 -12.94 41.43
N LEU A 526 21.26 -14.17 40.90
CA LEU A 526 22.22 -15.18 41.33
C LEU A 526 23.68 -14.70 41.20
N ARG A 527 24.06 -14.09 40.08
CA ARG A 527 25.41 -13.55 39.86
C ARG A 527 25.81 -12.49 40.90
N LYS A 528 24.87 -11.60 41.25
CA LYS A 528 25.10 -10.56 42.26
C LYS A 528 25.33 -11.15 43.66
N GLU A 529 24.49 -12.12 44.06
CA GLU A 529 24.59 -12.75 45.36
C GLU A 529 25.86 -13.66 45.48
N LEU A 530 26.20 -14.41 44.42
CA LEU A 530 27.41 -15.20 44.36
C LEU A 530 28.68 -14.32 44.38
N ALA A 531 28.67 -13.19 43.67
CA ALA A 531 29.76 -12.23 43.70
C ALA A 531 29.95 -11.62 45.11
N ALA A 532 28.84 -11.31 45.80
CA ALA A 532 28.85 -10.83 47.18
C ALA A 532 29.38 -11.88 48.16
N ALA A 533 29.14 -13.18 47.90
CA ALA A 533 29.64 -14.31 48.66
C ALA A 533 31.12 -14.71 48.31
N GLY A 534 31.76 -14.01 47.38
CA GLY A 534 33.11 -14.31 46.89
C GLY A 534 33.20 -15.54 45.95
N LEU A 535 32.08 -16.02 45.45
CA LEU A 535 31.93 -17.19 44.59
C LEU A 535 31.49 -16.80 43.16
N ALA A 536 32.04 -15.69 42.62
CA ALA A 536 31.63 -15.21 41.30
C ALA A 536 31.81 -16.29 40.21
N PRO A 537 30.76 -16.68 39.50
CA PRO A 537 30.82 -17.73 38.49
C PRO A 537 31.59 -17.25 37.26
N SER A 538 32.53 -18.05 36.75
CA SER A 538 33.10 -17.84 35.43
C SER A 538 32.05 -18.16 34.36
N VAL A 539 31.75 -17.23 33.50
CA VAL A 539 30.83 -17.43 32.38
C VAL A 539 31.53 -18.25 31.31
N ARG A 540 31.20 -19.53 31.17
CA ARG A 540 31.40 -20.19 29.90
C ARG A 540 30.31 -19.66 28.99
N ALA A 541 30.69 -18.91 27.97
CA ALA A 541 29.78 -18.37 26.97
C ALA A 541 29.18 -19.51 26.14
N GLY A 542 28.03 -20.01 26.59
CA GLY A 542 27.05 -20.64 25.77
C GLY A 542 25.91 -19.63 25.71
N ASP A 543 25.44 -19.30 24.53
CA ASP A 543 24.47 -18.26 24.26
C ASP A 543 23.25 -18.36 25.17
N LEU A 544 23.15 -17.47 26.15
CA LEU A 544 21.98 -17.33 27.04
C LEU A 544 20.85 -16.46 26.41
N ASN A 545 20.85 -16.28 25.11
CA ASN A 545 19.88 -15.43 24.41
C ASN A 545 18.74 -16.20 23.71
N GLY A 546 18.48 -17.47 24.06
CA GLY A 546 17.52 -18.32 23.34
C GLY A 546 16.16 -18.57 23.98
N ALA A 547 15.91 -18.21 25.24
CA ALA A 547 14.70 -18.73 25.90
C ALA A 547 13.84 -17.71 26.67
N ALA A 548 13.98 -16.42 26.41
CA ALA A 548 13.03 -15.45 26.93
C ALA A 548 11.82 -15.35 25.97
N GLY A 549 10.79 -16.17 26.22
CA GLY A 549 9.48 -15.98 25.61
C GLY A 549 9.35 -16.49 24.19
N GLN A 550 9.39 -17.81 24.00
CA GLN A 550 8.65 -18.42 22.89
C GLN A 550 7.17 -18.15 23.12
N GLN A 551 6.73 -16.94 22.76
CA GLN A 551 5.31 -16.61 22.68
C GLN A 551 4.67 -17.58 21.69
N ARG A 552 3.59 -18.22 22.09
CA ARG A 552 2.80 -19.16 21.29
C ARG A 552 2.42 -18.54 19.94
N LEU A 553 3.18 -18.83 18.90
CA LEU A 553 3.05 -18.18 17.58
C LEU A 553 1.67 -18.42 16.95
N PHE A 554 1.05 -19.58 17.25
CA PHE A 554 -0.26 -19.97 16.72
C PHE A 554 -1.44 -19.55 17.61
N GLU A 555 -1.21 -19.11 18.84
CA GLU A 555 -2.23 -18.57 19.72
C GLU A 555 -2.28 -17.05 19.57
N LEU A 556 -3.27 -16.57 18.81
CA LEU A 556 -3.45 -15.14 18.52
C LEU A 556 -4.39 -14.44 19.51
N SER A 557 -4.95 -15.19 20.47
CA SER A 557 -5.83 -14.64 21.51
C SER A 557 -5.00 -13.96 22.59
N GLY A 558 -4.84 -12.67 22.49
CA GLY A 558 -4.33 -11.79 23.54
C GLY A 558 -5.37 -10.74 23.86
N PRO A 559 -5.38 -10.16 25.09
CA PRO A 559 -6.42 -9.25 25.53
C PRO A 559 -6.39 -7.93 24.77
N ASP A 560 -7.57 -7.47 24.42
CA ASP A 560 -8.13 -6.10 24.33
C ASP A 560 -7.19 -4.89 24.07
N GLU A 561 -6.15 -5.01 23.26
CA GLU A 561 -5.66 -3.82 22.58
C GLU A 561 -6.56 -3.57 21.35
N PRO A 562 -7.02 -2.31 21.14
CA PRO A 562 -7.76 -1.98 19.93
C PRO A 562 -6.91 -2.43 18.75
N ALA A 563 -7.42 -3.37 17.98
CA ALA A 563 -6.71 -3.98 16.87
C ALA A 563 -6.27 -2.88 15.90
N LEU A 564 -5.01 -2.47 15.97
CA LEU A 564 -4.42 -1.55 15.02
C LEU A 564 -4.61 -2.16 13.64
N ARG A 565 -5.26 -1.43 12.74
CA ARG A 565 -5.50 -1.87 11.37
C ARG A 565 -4.16 -2.18 10.70
N TYR A 566 -4.14 -3.20 9.84
CA TYR A 566 -2.95 -3.50 9.05
C TYR A 566 -2.65 -2.32 8.10
N GLU A 567 -1.41 -1.86 8.15
CA GLU A 567 -0.88 -0.85 7.23
C GLU A 567 0.41 -1.36 6.61
N LEU A 568 0.59 -1.08 5.32
CA LEU A 568 1.81 -1.49 4.62
C LEU A 568 3.02 -0.72 5.20
N PRO A 569 4.12 -1.40 5.58
CA PRO A 569 5.29 -0.73 6.13
C PRO A 569 5.85 0.36 5.22
N ALA A 570 6.21 1.51 5.77
CA ALA A 570 6.72 2.65 5.01
C ALA A 570 7.97 2.32 4.17
N ALA A 571 8.84 1.42 4.65
CA ALA A 571 10.04 0.94 3.96
C ALA A 571 9.77 -0.32 3.10
N ALA A 572 8.53 -0.62 2.77
CA ALA A 572 8.18 -1.83 2.03
C ALA A 572 8.91 -1.96 0.67
N GLY A 573 9.18 -0.83 0.00
CA GLY A 573 9.87 -0.81 -1.30
C GLY A 573 11.32 -1.31 -1.24
N GLU A 574 12.01 -1.15 -0.12
CA GLU A 574 13.43 -1.51 0.04
C GLU A 574 13.62 -2.96 0.49
N ARG A 575 12.55 -3.61 0.95
CA ARG A 575 12.57 -5.00 1.42
C ARG A 575 12.19 -5.93 0.28
N GLY A 576 12.77 -7.13 0.28
CA GLY A 576 12.40 -8.18 -0.66
C GLY A 576 13.58 -8.72 -1.47
N LEU A 577 13.30 -9.71 -2.31
CA LEU A 577 14.29 -10.44 -3.11
C LEU A 577 14.22 -10.10 -4.61
N LEU A 578 13.05 -9.68 -5.08
CA LEU A 578 12.88 -9.27 -6.47
C LEU A 578 13.30 -7.80 -6.60
N GLY A 579 14.27 -7.55 -7.48
CA GLY A 579 14.61 -6.19 -7.87
C GLY A 579 13.38 -5.56 -8.52
N THR A 580 12.88 -4.50 -7.92
CA THR A 580 11.91 -3.68 -8.62
C THR A 580 12.62 -3.04 -9.80
N GLY A 581 12.02 -3.06 -11.00
CA GLY A 581 12.42 -2.14 -12.07
C GLY A 581 12.53 -0.71 -11.52
N PRO A 582 12.82 0.33 -12.29
CA PRO A 582 12.93 1.69 -11.77
C PRO A 582 11.63 2.08 -11.07
N SER A 583 11.48 1.58 -9.83
CA SER A 583 10.31 1.86 -9.02
C SER A 583 10.41 3.30 -8.58
N PRO A 584 9.46 4.14 -8.95
CA PRO A 584 9.45 5.54 -8.54
C PRO A 584 9.42 5.72 -7.01
N LYS A 585 9.07 4.67 -6.26
CA LYS A 585 9.09 4.69 -4.79
C LYS A 585 10.48 4.70 -4.15
N LEU A 586 11.54 4.41 -4.92
CA LEU A 586 12.93 4.53 -4.45
C LEU A 586 13.42 5.98 -4.43
N LEU A 587 12.71 6.90 -5.09
CA LEU A 587 13.07 8.30 -5.08
C LEU A 587 12.36 8.99 -3.90
N PRO A 588 13.10 9.65 -3.00
CA PRO A 588 12.51 10.36 -1.88
C PRO A 588 11.58 11.47 -2.38
N LEU A 589 10.50 11.71 -1.63
CA LEU A 589 9.66 12.89 -1.85
C LEU A 589 10.48 14.15 -1.59
N ASP A 590 10.47 15.06 -2.54
CA ASP A 590 11.03 16.39 -2.34
C ASP A 590 10.04 17.21 -1.50
N ARG A 591 10.44 17.56 -0.29
CA ARG A 591 9.66 18.42 0.62
C ARG A 591 9.92 19.90 0.39
N GLY A 592 10.77 20.25 -0.57
CA GLY A 592 10.93 21.62 -1.07
C GLY A 592 9.62 22.07 -1.72
N GLY A 593 9.25 23.33 -1.53
CA GLY A 593 8.03 23.88 -2.15
C GLY A 593 8.02 23.75 -3.67
N PRO A 594 6.83 23.85 -4.30
CA PRO A 594 6.70 23.87 -5.76
C PRO A 594 7.58 24.96 -6.36
N PRO A 595 8.01 24.84 -7.62
CA PRO A 595 8.69 25.93 -8.31
C PRO A 595 7.71 27.11 -8.41
N MET A 596 8.00 28.17 -7.69
CA MET A 596 7.18 29.38 -7.73
C MET A 596 7.48 30.15 -9.03
N LEU A 597 6.43 30.73 -9.62
CA LEU A 597 6.59 31.65 -10.72
C LEU A 597 7.31 32.92 -10.23
N GLU A 598 8.54 33.13 -10.66
CA GLU A 598 9.29 34.34 -10.42
C GLU A 598 9.31 35.18 -11.66
N LEU A 599 8.93 36.47 -11.57
CA LEU A 599 9.02 37.46 -12.60
C LEU A 599 10.13 38.50 -12.24
N PRO A 600 11.40 38.20 -12.50
CA PRO A 600 12.50 39.04 -12.03
C PRO A 600 12.37 40.48 -12.52
N GLY A 601 12.41 41.45 -11.63
CA GLY A 601 12.32 42.89 -11.96
C GLY A 601 10.90 43.41 -12.22
N GLU A 602 9.83 42.65 -11.91
CA GLU A 602 8.45 43.11 -12.10
C GLU A 602 8.17 44.47 -11.42
N GLU A 603 8.68 44.67 -10.17
CA GLU A 603 8.50 45.92 -9.43
C GLU A 603 9.09 47.14 -10.14
N ALA A 604 10.12 46.95 -10.98
CA ALA A 604 10.75 47.99 -11.71
C ALA A 604 10.09 48.27 -13.09
N MET A 605 9.14 47.45 -13.49
CA MET A 605 8.48 47.56 -14.80
C MET A 605 7.40 48.65 -14.81
N PRO A 606 7.27 49.40 -15.90
CA PRO A 606 6.17 50.37 -16.03
C PRO A 606 4.82 49.67 -15.98
N GLN A 607 4.00 49.97 -14.99
CA GLN A 607 2.66 49.42 -14.82
C GLN A 607 1.77 49.62 -16.07
N MET A 608 2.07 50.60 -16.89
CA MET A 608 1.35 50.83 -18.15
C MET A 608 1.51 49.69 -19.15
N TRP A 609 2.59 48.88 -19.08
CA TRP A 609 2.77 47.73 -19.97
C TRP A 609 1.75 46.60 -19.68
N PHE A 610 1.33 46.50 -18.48
CA PHE A 610 0.29 45.52 -18.04
C PHE A 610 -1.12 46.07 -18.16
N ASN A 611 -1.32 47.37 -17.87
CA ASN A 611 -2.68 47.91 -17.67
C ASN A 611 -3.22 48.63 -18.89
N GLN A 612 -2.38 48.93 -19.90
CA GLN A 612 -2.78 49.71 -21.06
C GLN A 612 -2.46 48.99 -22.36
N TRP A 613 -3.48 48.67 -23.11
CA TRP A 613 -3.37 48.21 -24.49
C TRP A 613 -3.19 49.44 -25.39
N ARG A 614 -1.98 49.66 -25.90
CA ARG A 614 -1.64 50.87 -26.65
C ARG A 614 -0.49 50.64 -27.62
N GLN A 615 -0.37 51.55 -28.58
CA GLN A 615 0.75 51.62 -29.49
C GLN A 615 2.01 52.20 -28.81
N TYR A 616 3.13 51.53 -29.01
CA TYR A 616 4.43 51.98 -28.55
C TYR A 616 5.37 52.23 -29.73
N HIS A 617 6.39 53.04 -29.52
CA HIS A 617 7.47 53.17 -30.47
C HIS A 617 8.19 51.83 -30.66
N VAL A 618 8.70 51.53 -31.88
CA VAL A 618 9.30 50.23 -32.27
C VAL A 618 10.31 49.71 -31.24
N THR A 619 11.16 50.59 -30.71
CA THR A 619 12.19 50.25 -29.70
C THR A 619 11.59 49.89 -28.34
N THR A 620 10.48 50.52 -27.98
CA THR A 620 9.77 50.18 -26.72
C THR A 620 8.98 48.89 -26.87
N ALA A 621 8.32 48.70 -28.01
CA ALA A 621 7.62 47.48 -28.36
C ALA A 621 8.56 46.28 -28.36
N GLN A 622 9.80 46.46 -28.88
CA GLN A 622 10.85 45.43 -28.79
C GLN A 622 11.18 45.06 -27.34
N LYS A 623 11.35 46.06 -26.44
CA LYS A 623 11.62 45.80 -25.03
C LYS A 623 10.47 45.08 -24.30
N VAL A 624 9.21 45.44 -24.63
CA VAL A 624 8.03 44.75 -24.11
C VAL A 624 8.05 43.29 -24.55
N MET A 625 8.37 43.02 -25.83
CA MET A 625 8.42 41.66 -26.37
C MET A 625 9.59 40.85 -25.80
N GLU A 626 10.78 41.47 -25.65
CA GLU A 626 11.97 40.87 -25.02
C GLU A 626 11.68 40.52 -23.56
N GLN A 627 10.92 41.36 -22.84
CA GLN A 627 10.52 41.11 -21.47
C GLN A 627 9.52 39.96 -21.41
N ALA A 628 8.52 39.93 -22.26
CA ALA A 628 7.55 38.82 -22.36
C ALA A 628 8.25 37.47 -22.62
N LEU A 629 9.22 37.48 -23.54
CA LEU A 629 10.02 36.30 -23.83
C LEU A 629 10.85 35.85 -22.62
N SER A 630 11.52 36.82 -21.95
CA SER A 630 12.34 36.54 -20.75
C SER A 630 11.52 35.91 -19.61
N TRP A 631 10.29 36.35 -19.41
CA TRP A 631 9.37 35.86 -18.37
C TRP A 631 8.56 34.64 -18.82
N GLY A 632 8.54 34.33 -20.11
CA GLY A 632 7.74 33.27 -20.70
C GLY A 632 6.23 33.53 -20.56
N ILE A 633 5.79 34.79 -20.71
CA ILE A 633 4.39 35.21 -20.61
C ILE A 633 3.82 35.61 -21.97
N LYS A 634 2.50 35.64 -22.08
CA LYS A 634 1.77 36.12 -23.27
C LYS A 634 1.80 37.62 -23.39
N VAL A 635 1.69 38.08 -24.65
CA VAL A 635 1.37 39.47 -24.98
C VAL A 635 0.05 39.50 -25.74
N ARG A 636 -0.73 40.53 -25.53
CA ARG A 636 -1.92 40.83 -26.36
C ARG A 636 -1.52 41.79 -27.45
N LEU A 637 -1.85 41.49 -28.71
CA LEU A 637 -1.55 42.22 -29.88
C LEU A 637 -2.83 42.64 -30.61
N SER A 638 -2.81 43.81 -31.26
CA SER A 638 -3.80 44.17 -32.28
C SER A 638 -3.34 43.66 -33.63
N TYR A 639 -3.80 42.44 -33.99
CA TYR A 639 -3.45 41.77 -35.23
C TYR A 639 -4.63 41.75 -36.21
N GLY A 640 -4.49 42.27 -37.42
CA GLY A 640 -5.57 42.36 -38.38
C GLY A 640 -6.80 43.13 -37.86
N GLY A 641 -6.63 44.07 -36.95
CA GLY A 641 -7.71 44.87 -36.37
C GLY A 641 -8.49 44.13 -35.24
N LYS A 642 -8.03 42.94 -34.81
CA LYS A 642 -8.60 42.17 -33.71
C LYS A 642 -7.58 41.99 -32.61
N ALA A 643 -8.07 41.84 -31.37
CA ALA A 643 -7.23 41.43 -30.25
C ALA A 643 -6.83 39.96 -30.42
N ALA A 644 -5.55 39.66 -30.36
CA ALA A 644 -5.03 38.30 -30.37
C ALA A 644 -3.99 38.15 -29.26
N ASP A 645 -3.96 37.01 -28.62
CA ASP A 645 -2.91 36.69 -27.65
C ASP A 645 -1.75 36.00 -28.39
N PHE A 646 -0.50 36.36 -28.06
CA PHE A 646 0.69 35.86 -28.73
C PHE A 646 1.69 35.36 -27.69
N ILE A 647 2.24 34.18 -27.91
CA ILE A 647 3.29 33.57 -27.08
C ILE A 647 4.62 33.73 -27.80
N PRO A 648 5.51 34.66 -27.39
CA PRO A 648 6.80 34.84 -28.03
C PRO A 648 7.76 33.70 -27.66
N GLU A 649 8.43 33.13 -28.68
CA GLU A 649 9.40 32.05 -28.49
C GLU A 649 10.83 32.49 -28.88
N ARG A 650 10.97 33.34 -29.88
CA ARG A 650 12.29 33.81 -30.33
C ARG A 650 12.21 35.15 -31.02
N ILE A 651 13.14 36.03 -30.68
CA ILE A 651 13.35 37.29 -31.38
C ILE A 651 14.63 37.20 -32.23
N SER A 652 14.56 37.63 -33.47
CA SER A 652 15.69 37.54 -34.44
C SER A 652 15.65 38.66 -35.46
N GLY A 653 16.77 38.86 -36.14
CA GLY A 653 16.86 39.74 -37.34
C GLY A 653 17.14 41.21 -37.07
N ARG A 654 17.41 41.96 -38.20
CA ARG A 654 17.50 43.42 -38.27
C ARG A 654 16.91 43.85 -39.62
N PRO A 655 15.68 44.40 -39.66
CA PRO A 655 14.81 44.74 -38.52
C PRO A 655 14.37 43.49 -37.73
N TRP A 656 14.07 43.67 -36.43
CA TRP A 656 13.73 42.56 -35.58
C TRP A 656 12.35 41.98 -35.92
N LYS A 657 12.26 40.68 -35.80
CA LYS A 657 11.04 39.89 -35.93
C LYS A 657 10.91 38.96 -34.71
N VAL A 658 9.69 38.61 -34.37
CA VAL A 658 9.40 37.64 -33.30
C VAL A 658 8.69 36.44 -33.89
N ARG A 659 9.21 35.25 -33.64
CA ARG A 659 8.56 33.98 -33.91
C ARG A 659 7.87 33.52 -32.65
N GLY A 660 6.64 32.96 -32.76
CA GLY A 660 5.88 32.46 -31.66
C GLY A 660 4.53 31.97 -32.13
N ILE A 661 3.65 31.73 -31.16
CA ILE A 661 2.33 31.13 -31.36
C ILE A 661 1.27 32.23 -31.22
N LEU A 662 0.46 32.41 -32.26
CA LEU A 662 -0.65 33.37 -32.33
C LEU A 662 -1.95 32.64 -31.98
N LEU A 663 -2.67 33.16 -30.99
CA LEU A 663 -3.94 32.65 -30.50
C LEU A 663 -5.06 33.64 -30.92
N LEU A 664 -5.83 33.27 -31.93
CA LEU A 664 -6.94 34.10 -32.40
C LEU A 664 -8.21 33.85 -31.58
N PRO A 665 -8.95 34.90 -31.18
CA PRO A 665 -10.18 34.72 -30.40
C PRO A 665 -11.23 33.97 -31.23
N GLY A 666 -11.79 32.87 -30.64
CA GLY A 666 -12.81 32.06 -31.27
C GLY A 666 -12.32 30.95 -32.19
N THR A 667 -11.00 30.75 -32.30
CA THR A 667 -10.39 29.58 -32.95
C THR A 667 -9.61 28.77 -31.92
N GLU A 668 -9.83 27.46 -31.87
CA GLU A 668 -9.05 26.54 -31.03
C GLU A 668 -7.66 26.23 -31.60
N THR A 669 -7.32 26.81 -32.74
CA THR A 669 -6.06 26.54 -33.45
C THR A 669 -5.00 27.57 -33.07
N ALA A 670 -3.90 27.07 -32.50
CA ALA A 670 -2.66 27.81 -32.30
C ALA A 670 -1.90 27.85 -33.64
N GLU A 671 -1.54 29.04 -34.11
CA GLU A 671 -0.83 29.21 -35.38
C GLU A 671 0.60 29.70 -35.13
N GLU A 672 1.59 28.88 -35.52
CA GLU A 672 3.00 29.30 -35.46
C GLU A 672 3.25 30.36 -36.52
N THR A 673 3.67 31.55 -36.11
CA THR A 673 3.88 32.68 -37.04
C THR A 673 5.10 33.50 -36.68
N GLU A 674 5.66 34.20 -37.69
CA GLU A 674 6.72 35.16 -37.49
C GLU A 674 6.19 36.56 -37.77
N LEU A 675 6.16 37.42 -36.76
CA LEU A 675 5.61 38.78 -36.80
C LEU A 675 6.75 39.84 -36.83
N ALA A 676 6.63 40.82 -37.69
CA ALA A 676 7.41 42.04 -37.67
C ALA A 676 6.70 43.12 -36.85
N ALA A 677 7.39 44.16 -36.43
CA ALA A 677 6.80 45.25 -35.65
C ALA A 677 5.69 46.02 -36.42
N GLU A 678 5.58 45.84 -37.73
CA GLU A 678 4.59 46.48 -38.62
C GLU A 678 3.30 45.67 -38.73
N ASP A 679 3.31 44.38 -38.33
CA ASP A 679 2.18 43.47 -38.46
C ASP A 679 1.10 43.69 -37.39
N TRP A 680 1.40 44.46 -36.36
CA TRP A 680 0.50 44.76 -35.23
C TRP A 680 0.63 46.21 -34.79
N GLN A 681 -0.42 46.76 -34.17
CA GLN A 681 -0.45 48.19 -33.83
C GLN A 681 -0.29 48.43 -32.33
N GLU A 682 -0.96 47.66 -31.49
CA GLU A 682 -0.98 47.82 -30.05
C GLU A 682 -0.45 46.56 -29.38
N ILE A 683 0.21 46.73 -28.21
CA ILE A 683 0.76 45.65 -27.41
C ILE A 683 0.52 45.87 -25.92
N GLN A 684 0.25 44.79 -25.21
CA GLN A 684 0.10 44.73 -23.76
C GLN A 684 0.68 43.46 -23.22
N LEU A 685 1.41 43.52 -22.10
CA LEU A 685 1.82 42.34 -21.36
C LEU A 685 0.63 41.71 -20.62
N LEU A 686 0.45 40.39 -20.68
CA LEU A 686 -0.55 39.67 -19.95
C LEU A 686 0.06 39.08 -18.70
N HIS A 687 -0.35 39.58 -17.51
CA HIS A 687 0.16 39.07 -16.25
C HIS A 687 -0.56 37.73 -15.94
N PRO A 688 0.14 36.60 -15.81
CA PRO A 688 -0.47 35.28 -15.76
C PRO A 688 -1.42 35.11 -14.54
N LEU A 689 -1.09 35.64 -13.39
CA LEU A 689 -1.95 35.59 -12.19
C LEU A 689 -3.22 36.44 -12.28
N LYS A 690 -3.18 37.57 -13.00
CA LYS A 690 -4.36 38.46 -13.13
C LYS A 690 -5.32 37.96 -14.22
N HIS A 691 -4.80 37.32 -15.24
CA HIS A 691 -5.61 36.81 -16.36
C HIS A 691 -6.39 35.57 -15.97
N ARG A 692 -5.83 34.70 -15.11
CA ARG A 692 -6.47 33.48 -14.63
C ARG A 692 -7.77 33.74 -13.87
N ASN A 693 -7.82 34.84 -13.09
CA ASN A 693 -9.01 35.23 -12.34
C ASN A 693 -10.14 35.78 -13.20
N SER A 694 -9.87 36.22 -14.44
CA SER A 694 -10.91 36.72 -15.36
C SER A 694 -11.49 35.63 -16.24
N SER A 695 -10.74 34.59 -16.61
CA SER A 695 -11.23 33.50 -17.44
C SER A 695 -12.06 32.47 -16.66
N SER A 696 -11.80 32.31 -15.35
CA SER A 696 -12.60 31.39 -14.49
C SER A 696 -14.00 31.93 -14.21
N ALA A 697 -14.26 33.23 -14.40
CA ALA A 697 -15.58 33.83 -14.23
C ALA A 697 -16.52 33.65 -15.46
N GLU A 698 -15.97 33.36 -16.64
CA GLU A 698 -16.74 33.19 -17.87
C GLU A 698 -16.94 31.73 -18.30
N ALA A 699 -16.19 30.77 -17.75
CA ALA A 699 -16.20 29.36 -18.13
C ALA A 699 -17.02 28.47 -17.15
N GLY A 700 -18.25 28.88 -16.84
CA GLY A 700 -19.22 28.08 -16.10
C GLY A 700 -19.95 27.00 -16.96
N GLY A 701 -19.27 26.36 -17.88
CA GLY A 701 -19.89 25.33 -18.72
C GLY A 701 -18.86 24.38 -19.28
N TYR A 702 -18.62 23.28 -18.59
CA TYR A 702 -17.78 22.21 -19.08
C TYR A 702 -18.36 21.55 -20.33
N VAL A 703 -17.71 21.68 -21.45
CA VAL A 703 -17.90 20.82 -22.63
C VAL A 703 -17.11 19.55 -22.38
N MET A 704 -17.82 18.44 -22.16
CA MET A 704 -17.23 17.11 -22.23
C MET A 704 -16.65 16.92 -23.64
N ILE A 705 -15.35 16.82 -23.73
CA ILE A 705 -14.66 16.49 -25.00
C ILE A 705 -15.00 15.04 -25.34
N ARG A 706 -15.48 14.84 -26.57
CA ARG A 706 -15.93 13.57 -27.16
C ARG A 706 -14.81 12.57 -27.35
#